data_78baebc6c1c299d8049aa9cdc055e452
#
_entry.id   78baebc6c1c299d8049aa9cdc055e452
#
_cell.length_a   1.000
_cell.length_b   1.000
_cell.length_c   1.000
_cell.angle_alpha   90.00
_cell.angle_beta   90.00
_cell.angle_gamma   90.00
#
_symmetry.space_group_name_H-M   'P 1'
#
loop_
_entity.id
_entity.type
_entity.pdbx_description
1 polymer ?
#
loop_
_entity_poly.entity_id
_entity_poly.type
_entity_poly.pdbx_seq_one_letter_code
_entity_poly.pdbx_strand_id
1 'polypeptide(L)'
;MEKAKDIVDQLIDLILNYRQSGHPGGSRSKVHMLLSLMLSGAMRWDIRHPKKPFADRFILSAGHTIPLVYCTLALLDETLRIKYAQTGDPRYLMDEADMNMLVWEDLLSFRRRGGLSGHAEITDKTLFIKFNTGPSGHGSPAAAGEALALKRAGAGEVKVFMIEGEAGLTPGAVHETMNSAWGLNLDNLVLLVDWNDFGIDNHKVSDVVYGTPEDWIGSHGWHVIGADEGSEWASVTKALLDISALQPADHKPKAAWFKTRKGRGYLKYDNASHGSPHKMDSETFWETKKPFVDKYGAEFKNYLGSAPADEAGVVEEFRANLSAVMDVLKADQDLVDFLANRLVEIGDRVPKSVESFCLGDGQKTPFMDERVYDFENYPSALYKKPGEKAPNRAALADWGAWVNAFGAENYGRPLFIVSSADLAGSTNIAGFAKSYNGFPGYGWYGLNGNDEGVLLPQEITEFANAGIMAGLAVTNLSADPEKSFEGFWAASSTYGSFSYLKYGMARLLSQMAQDCPWKLGKVLWVAGHSGPETADDSRTHFGIFAPGVTQLFPKGSVINLHPWEYNEVPVVLGAALKLDVPIIALHLTRPSIEIPDRSTLKMVSHFEAAKGAYIVRDYEPEKPRGGTFYVQGTSAMANVVKMLTTLDEKDLNIKIVYVSSTQLFEQQPESYQKKIITAADRIDSTVITTQSRSLMKDWIFNDNNLAYAISSDWDDQWRTGGTLDEVLDEAHLSPEWILKGIERFVADRDDRLALFRKELSDCK
;
A
#
# COMPACT_ATOMS: atom_id res chain seq x y z
N MET A 1 17.73 -13.66 -30.01
CA MET A 1 16.72 -12.73 -29.48
C MET A 1 15.39 -12.77 -30.26
N GLU A 2 15.39 -12.67 -31.60
CA GLU A 2 14.14 -12.64 -32.40
C GLU A 2 13.24 -13.86 -32.16
N LYS A 3 13.84 -15.09 -32.16
CA LYS A 3 13.10 -16.32 -31.88
C LYS A 3 12.51 -16.33 -30.45
N ALA A 4 13.26 -15.85 -29.45
CA ALA A 4 12.75 -15.73 -28.07
C ALA A 4 11.54 -14.79 -28.01
N LYS A 5 11.59 -13.64 -28.72
CA LYS A 5 10.47 -12.70 -28.86
C LYS A 5 9.26 -13.36 -29.54
N ASP A 6 9.48 -14.09 -30.64
CA ASP A 6 8.40 -14.77 -31.35
C ASP A 6 7.71 -15.81 -30.44
N ILE A 7 8.48 -16.55 -29.62
CA ILE A 7 7.95 -17.49 -28.63
C ILE A 7 7.10 -16.73 -27.60
N VAL A 8 7.62 -15.65 -26.99
CA VAL A 8 6.88 -14.85 -26.00
C VAL A 8 5.60 -14.28 -26.59
N ASP A 9 5.64 -13.73 -27.81
CA ASP A 9 4.47 -13.23 -28.54
C ASP A 9 3.38 -14.32 -28.68
N GLN A 10 3.76 -15.56 -29.02
CA GLN A 10 2.81 -16.67 -29.16
C GLN A 10 2.23 -17.11 -27.82
N LEU A 11 3.05 -17.19 -26.76
CA LEU A 11 2.56 -17.51 -25.42
C LEU A 11 1.55 -16.47 -24.92
N ILE A 12 1.82 -15.17 -25.11
CA ILE A 12 0.89 -14.08 -24.77
C ILE A 12 -0.44 -14.28 -25.50
N ASP A 13 -0.40 -14.49 -26.80
CA ASP A 13 -1.61 -14.65 -27.60
C ASP A 13 -2.43 -15.88 -27.18
N LEU A 14 -1.76 -17.01 -26.89
CA LEU A 14 -2.41 -18.24 -26.46
C LEU A 14 -3.13 -18.08 -25.12
N ILE A 15 -2.46 -17.54 -24.10
CA ILE A 15 -3.10 -17.40 -22.78
C ILE A 15 -4.25 -16.39 -22.77
N LEU A 16 -4.11 -15.30 -23.53
CA LEU A 16 -5.18 -14.31 -23.68
C LEU A 16 -6.37 -14.89 -24.46
N ASN A 17 -6.11 -15.65 -25.52
CA ASN A 17 -7.15 -16.29 -26.30
C ASN A 17 -7.84 -17.40 -25.50
N TYR A 18 -7.10 -18.25 -24.79
CA TYR A 18 -7.65 -19.24 -23.88
C TYR A 18 -8.62 -18.63 -22.85
N ARG A 19 -8.23 -17.48 -22.26
CA ARG A 19 -9.06 -16.80 -21.24
C ARG A 19 -10.14 -15.89 -21.81
N GLN A 20 -10.10 -15.57 -23.11
CA GLN A 20 -10.96 -14.56 -23.73
C GLN A 20 -10.97 -13.25 -22.94
N SER A 21 -9.85 -12.90 -22.32
CA SER A 21 -9.69 -11.77 -21.40
C SER A 21 -8.23 -11.33 -21.29
N GLY A 22 -8.01 -10.02 -21.18
CA GLY A 22 -6.68 -9.40 -21.03
C GLY A 22 -6.37 -8.44 -22.18
N HIS A 23 -5.15 -7.92 -22.19
CA HIS A 23 -4.76 -6.79 -23.03
C HIS A 23 -3.55 -7.14 -23.92
N PRO A 24 -3.77 -7.56 -25.17
CA PRO A 24 -2.69 -7.94 -26.10
C PRO A 24 -1.80 -6.75 -26.49
N GLY A 25 -2.38 -5.56 -26.66
CA GLY A 25 -1.70 -4.39 -27.18
C GLY A 25 -0.43 -4.02 -26.43
N GLY A 26 -0.57 -3.69 -25.15
CA GLY A 26 0.54 -3.29 -24.30
C GLY A 26 1.49 -4.45 -23.93
N SER A 27 0.98 -5.68 -23.88
CA SER A 27 1.84 -6.86 -23.63
C SER A 27 2.81 -7.10 -24.78
N ARG A 28 2.34 -6.99 -26.02
CA ARG A 28 3.18 -7.23 -27.22
C ARG A 28 4.13 -6.08 -27.52
N SER A 29 3.74 -4.81 -27.28
CA SER A 29 4.60 -3.65 -27.58
C SER A 29 5.89 -3.65 -26.78
N LYS A 30 5.86 -4.18 -25.55
CA LYS A 30 6.97 -4.14 -24.58
C LYS A 30 7.93 -5.35 -24.64
N VAL A 31 7.70 -6.35 -25.51
CA VAL A 31 8.50 -7.60 -25.54
C VAL A 31 9.99 -7.33 -25.79
N HIS A 32 10.33 -6.46 -26.75
CA HIS A 32 11.74 -6.10 -27.01
C HIS A 32 12.38 -5.43 -25.79
N MET A 33 11.66 -4.51 -25.17
CA MET A 33 12.13 -3.78 -23.98
C MET A 33 12.41 -4.74 -22.82
N LEU A 34 11.45 -5.62 -22.46
CA LEU A 34 11.60 -6.52 -21.33
C LEU A 34 12.71 -7.57 -21.56
N LEU A 35 12.72 -8.23 -22.71
CA LEU A 35 13.77 -9.20 -23.05
C LEU A 35 15.15 -8.54 -23.07
N SER A 36 15.27 -7.33 -23.62
CA SER A 36 16.55 -6.60 -23.59
C SER A 36 16.94 -6.21 -22.17
N LEU A 37 16.01 -5.73 -21.34
CA LEU A 37 16.28 -5.40 -19.93
C LEU A 37 16.80 -6.61 -19.17
N MET A 38 16.15 -7.76 -19.32
CA MET A 38 16.47 -8.99 -18.58
C MET A 38 17.75 -9.67 -19.09
N LEU A 39 18.11 -9.52 -20.37
CA LEU A 39 19.20 -10.29 -21.00
C LEU A 39 20.42 -9.46 -21.43
N SER A 40 20.34 -8.13 -21.51
CA SER A 40 21.51 -7.30 -21.91
C SER A 40 22.56 -7.13 -20.80
N GLY A 41 22.13 -7.26 -19.54
CA GLY A 41 22.93 -6.95 -18.36
C GLY A 41 22.79 -5.49 -17.90
N ALA A 42 21.84 -4.75 -18.48
CA ALA A 42 21.42 -3.44 -17.97
C ALA A 42 20.82 -3.54 -16.56
N MET A 43 20.11 -4.62 -16.30
CA MET A 43 19.56 -5.01 -15.00
C MET A 43 20.34 -6.19 -14.43
N ARG A 44 20.80 -6.09 -13.18
CA ARG A 44 21.46 -7.16 -12.43
C ARG A 44 20.42 -7.91 -11.62
N TRP A 45 20.03 -9.08 -12.04
CA TRP A 45 19.03 -9.92 -11.39
C TRP A 45 19.38 -11.38 -11.52
N ASP A 46 18.83 -12.23 -10.67
CA ASP A 46 19.11 -13.67 -10.73
C ASP A 46 17.79 -14.45 -10.61
N ILE A 47 17.35 -15.02 -11.73
CA ILE A 47 16.15 -15.85 -11.79
C ILE A 47 16.29 -17.11 -10.92
N ARG A 48 17.51 -17.64 -10.76
CA ARG A 48 17.82 -18.84 -9.97
C ARG A 48 17.70 -18.59 -8.47
N HIS A 49 17.98 -17.36 -8.05
CA HIS A 49 18.02 -16.93 -6.64
C HIS A 49 17.23 -15.64 -6.47
N PRO A 50 15.88 -15.68 -6.57
CA PRO A 50 15.03 -14.50 -6.64
C PRO A 50 14.97 -13.71 -5.33
N LYS A 51 15.46 -14.29 -4.20
CA LYS A 51 15.52 -13.69 -2.87
C LYS A 51 16.79 -12.89 -2.59
N LYS A 52 17.75 -12.81 -3.55
CA LYS A 52 18.99 -12.02 -3.36
C LYS A 52 18.67 -10.56 -3.01
N PRO A 53 19.13 -10.03 -1.86
CA PRO A 53 18.72 -8.70 -1.38
C PRO A 53 19.26 -7.55 -2.24
N PHE A 54 20.41 -7.73 -2.91
CA PHE A 54 21.07 -6.70 -3.73
C PHE A 54 20.86 -6.86 -5.23
N ALA A 55 19.89 -7.68 -5.65
CA ALA A 55 19.42 -7.70 -7.04
C ALA A 55 18.65 -6.41 -7.35
N ASP A 56 18.83 -5.88 -8.58
CA ASP A 56 18.04 -4.75 -9.05
C ASP A 56 16.54 -5.08 -9.00
N ARG A 57 15.71 -4.08 -8.74
CA ARG A 57 14.27 -4.22 -8.51
C ARG A 57 13.49 -3.99 -9.79
N PHE A 58 12.35 -4.68 -9.93
CA PHE A 58 11.47 -4.51 -11.07
C PHE A 58 10.02 -4.25 -10.62
N ILE A 59 9.43 -3.17 -11.14
CA ILE A 59 8.02 -2.82 -10.94
C ILE A 59 7.35 -2.65 -12.30
N LEU A 60 6.31 -3.44 -12.55
CA LEU A 60 5.46 -3.28 -13.72
C LEU A 60 4.33 -2.32 -13.40
N SER A 61 4.54 -1.02 -13.56
CA SER A 61 3.51 0.00 -13.30
C SER A 61 2.31 -0.14 -14.24
N ALA A 62 2.55 -0.50 -15.51
CA ALA A 62 1.51 -0.94 -16.44
C ALA A 62 0.99 -2.35 -16.11
N GLY A 63 0.48 -2.57 -14.91
CA GLY A 63 0.13 -3.89 -14.36
C GLY A 63 -0.76 -4.77 -15.23
N HIS A 64 -1.61 -4.15 -16.07
CA HIS A 64 -2.46 -4.86 -17.04
C HIS A 64 -1.67 -5.61 -18.13
N THR A 65 -0.38 -5.30 -18.31
CA THR A 65 0.50 -5.99 -19.28
C THR A 65 1.25 -7.18 -18.68
N ILE A 66 0.82 -7.68 -17.52
CA ILE A 66 1.45 -8.80 -16.82
C ILE A 66 1.64 -10.09 -17.65
N PRO A 67 0.79 -10.42 -18.66
CA PRO A 67 1.06 -11.55 -19.56
C PRO A 67 2.44 -11.51 -20.18
N LEU A 68 2.97 -10.32 -20.47
CA LEU A 68 4.34 -10.13 -20.95
C LEU A 68 5.37 -10.74 -19.98
N VAL A 69 5.23 -10.44 -18.67
CA VAL A 69 6.17 -10.92 -17.63
C VAL A 69 6.03 -12.43 -17.45
N TYR A 70 4.80 -12.94 -17.32
CA TYR A 70 4.57 -14.38 -17.14
C TYR A 70 5.14 -15.21 -18.30
N CYS A 71 4.86 -14.80 -19.54
CA CYS A 71 5.34 -15.51 -20.71
C CYS A 71 6.86 -15.42 -20.88
N THR A 72 7.46 -14.29 -20.49
CA THR A 72 8.92 -14.14 -20.48
C THR A 72 9.57 -15.02 -19.41
N LEU A 73 9.05 -15.01 -18.17
CA LEU A 73 9.55 -15.89 -17.11
C LEU A 73 9.41 -17.37 -17.52
N ALA A 74 8.24 -17.77 -18.04
CA ALA A 74 8.01 -19.14 -18.46
C ALA A 74 9.01 -19.60 -19.55
N LEU A 75 9.36 -18.74 -20.50
CA LEU A 75 10.41 -19.01 -21.47
C LEU A 75 11.78 -19.21 -20.81
N LEU A 76 12.17 -18.31 -19.90
CA LEU A 76 13.49 -18.32 -19.28
C LEU A 76 13.64 -19.46 -18.27
N ASP A 77 12.60 -19.74 -17.49
CA ASP A 77 12.56 -20.87 -16.55
C ASP A 77 12.61 -22.21 -17.28
N GLU A 78 11.84 -22.36 -18.36
CA GLU A 78 11.90 -23.57 -19.21
C GLU A 78 13.29 -23.75 -19.82
N THR A 79 13.96 -22.68 -20.22
CA THR A 79 15.33 -22.74 -20.72
C THR A 79 16.28 -23.34 -19.69
N LEU A 80 16.20 -22.87 -18.41
CA LEU A 80 17.02 -23.41 -17.33
C LEU A 80 16.66 -24.89 -17.05
N ARG A 81 15.36 -25.22 -17.04
CA ARG A 81 14.85 -26.60 -16.84
C ARG A 81 15.40 -27.57 -17.89
N ILE A 82 15.36 -27.17 -19.17
CA ILE A 82 15.92 -27.95 -20.27
C ILE A 82 17.42 -28.14 -20.07
N LYS A 83 18.15 -27.05 -19.79
CA LYS A 83 19.61 -27.11 -19.66
C LYS A 83 20.07 -27.94 -18.46
N TYR A 84 19.37 -27.82 -17.33
CA TYR A 84 19.62 -28.66 -16.15
C TYR A 84 19.34 -30.14 -16.43
N ALA A 85 18.22 -30.46 -17.09
CA ALA A 85 17.89 -31.82 -17.47
C ALA A 85 18.93 -32.47 -18.41
N GLN A 86 19.53 -31.68 -19.30
CA GLN A 86 20.55 -32.14 -20.23
C GLN A 86 21.93 -32.37 -19.59
N THR A 87 22.28 -31.55 -18.60
CA THR A 87 23.66 -31.47 -18.09
C THR A 87 23.82 -31.95 -16.66
N GLY A 88 22.78 -31.90 -15.85
CA GLY A 88 22.85 -32.09 -14.40
C GLY A 88 23.66 -30.99 -13.66
N ASP A 89 24.01 -29.89 -14.34
CA ASP A 89 24.86 -28.86 -13.80
C ASP A 89 24.04 -27.95 -12.86
N PRO A 90 24.39 -27.89 -11.54
CA PRO A 90 23.64 -27.12 -10.56
C PRO A 90 23.61 -25.61 -10.84
N ARG A 91 24.47 -25.06 -11.71
CA ARG A 91 24.43 -23.67 -12.11
C ARG A 91 23.10 -23.24 -12.79
N TYR A 92 22.34 -24.20 -13.29
CA TYR A 92 21.06 -23.98 -13.97
C TYR A 92 19.86 -24.28 -13.05
N LEU A 93 20.10 -24.69 -11.80
CA LEU A 93 19.04 -24.99 -10.84
C LEU A 93 18.55 -23.71 -10.16
N MET A 94 17.23 -23.57 -10.03
CA MET A 94 16.59 -22.52 -9.26
C MET A 94 16.37 -22.96 -7.80
N ASP A 95 16.58 -22.06 -6.85
CA ASP A 95 16.24 -22.27 -5.45
C ASP A 95 14.72 -22.50 -5.31
N GLU A 96 14.35 -23.52 -4.54
CA GLU A 96 12.93 -23.84 -4.31
C GLU A 96 12.11 -23.90 -5.61
N ALA A 97 12.66 -24.58 -6.64
CA ALA A 97 12.10 -24.59 -8.01
C ALA A 97 10.60 -24.96 -8.05
N ASP A 98 10.16 -25.89 -7.22
CA ASP A 98 8.74 -26.29 -7.15
C ASP A 98 7.82 -25.12 -6.76
N MET A 99 8.30 -24.16 -5.98
CA MET A 99 7.55 -22.99 -5.54
C MET A 99 7.79 -21.77 -6.44
N ASN A 100 9.05 -21.47 -6.76
CA ASN A 100 9.43 -20.17 -7.33
C ASN A 100 9.52 -20.19 -8.88
N MET A 101 9.66 -21.33 -9.51
CA MET A 101 9.74 -21.44 -10.97
C MET A 101 8.35 -21.26 -11.60
N LEU A 102 8.21 -20.32 -12.52
CA LEU A 102 7.01 -20.14 -13.32
C LEU A 102 7.13 -20.96 -14.61
N VAL A 103 6.63 -22.17 -14.58
CA VAL A 103 6.68 -23.07 -15.74
C VAL A 103 5.57 -22.75 -16.74
N TRP A 104 5.78 -23.12 -18.02
CA TRP A 104 4.78 -22.84 -19.07
C TRP A 104 3.43 -23.52 -18.80
N GLU A 105 3.41 -24.61 -18.05
CA GLU A 105 2.20 -25.30 -17.61
C GLU A 105 1.31 -24.42 -16.70
N ASP A 106 1.92 -23.50 -15.94
CA ASP A 106 1.21 -22.56 -15.07
C ASP A 106 0.41 -21.52 -15.86
N LEU A 107 0.78 -21.24 -17.11
CA LEU A 107 0.19 -20.19 -17.93
C LEU A 107 -1.32 -20.38 -18.18
N LEU A 108 -1.83 -21.61 -18.17
CA LEU A 108 -3.27 -21.90 -18.26
C LEU A 108 -4.04 -21.49 -17.00
N SER A 109 -3.35 -21.22 -15.91
CA SER A 109 -3.97 -20.71 -14.69
C SER A 109 -4.20 -19.19 -14.70
N PHE A 110 -3.79 -18.49 -15.75
CA PHE A 110 -3.97 -17.04 -15.88
C PHE A 110 -5.43 -16.63 -15.70
N ARG A 111 -5.66 -15.68 -14.80
CA ARG A 111 -7.00 -15.20 -14.38
C ARG A 111 -7.93 -16.32 -13.90
N ARG A 112 -7.39 -17.37 -13.29
CA ARG A 112 -8.15 -18.40 -12.56
C ARG A 112 -7.95 -18.20 -11.06
N ARG A 113 -8.94 -18.61 -10.26
CA ARG A 113 -8.84 -18.60 -8.79
C ARG A 113 -7.67 -19.46 -8.33
N GLY A 114 -6.77 -18.88 -7.55
CA GLY A 114 -5.56 -19.55 -7.06
C GLY A 114 -4.48 -19.75 -8.11
N GLY A 115 -4.63 -19.15 -9.30
CA GLY A 115 -3.63 -19.15 -10.37
C GLY A 115 -2.98 -17.78 -10.57
N LEU A 116 -2.42 -17.56 -11.75
CA LEU A 116 -1.73 -16.32 -12.11
C LEU A 116 -2.71 -15.14 -12.20
N SER A 117 -2.41 -14.06 -11.51
CA SER A 117 -3.25 -12.85 -11.44
C SER A 117 -3.39 -12.15 -12.79
N GLY A 118 -4.46 -11.37 -12.95
CA GLY A 118 -4.71 -10.58 -14.15
C GLY A 118 -3.93 -9.26 -14.23
N HIS A 119 -3.28 -8.86 -13.15
CA HIS A 119 -2.39 -7.71 -13.02
C HIS A 119 -1.14 -8.10 -12.26
N ALA A 120 -0.19 -7.17 -12.14
CA ALA A 120 1.09 -7.48 -11.50
C ALA A 120 0.90 -7.63 -9.98
N GLU A 121 1.15 -8.83 -9.47
CA GLU A 121 1.12 -9.18 -8.06
C GLU A 121 2.35 -10.00 -7.70
N ILE A 122 2.94 -9.73 -6.52
CA ILE A 122 4.04 -10.53 -5.98
C ILE A 122 3.48 -11.79 -5.33
N THR A 123 3.93 -12.94 -5.81
CA THR A 123 3.61 -14.27 -5.28
C THR A 123 4.88 -15.13 -5.34
N ASP A 124 4.84 -16.35 -4.83
CA ASP A 124 5.98 -17.28 -4.93
C ASP A 124 6.48 -17.46 -6.37
N LYS A 125 5.56 -17.52 -7.34
CA LYS A 125 5.88 -17.68 -8.77
C LYS A 125 6.37 -16.38 -9.44
N THR A 126 6.22 -15.24 -8.79
CA THR A 126 6.45 -13.91 -9.38
C THR A 126 7.32 -13.02 -8.51
N LEU A 127 8.26 -13.58 -7.76
CA LEU A 127 9.21 -12.85 -6.91
C LEU A 127 10.07 -11.83 -7.68
N PHE A 128 10.08 -11.90 -9.01
CA PHE A 128 10.67 -10.88 -9.88
C PHE A 128 9.97 -9.51 -9.73
N ILE A 129 8.65 -9.51 -9.53
CA ILE A 129 7.85 -8.30 -9.28
C ILE A 129 8.02 -7.88 -7.82
N LYS A 130 8.18 -6.57 -7.56
CA LYS A 130 8.45 -6.08 -6.21
C LYS A 130 7.28 -5.29 -5.57
N PHE A 131 6.29 -4.90 -6.36
CA PHE A 131 5.10 -4.20 -5.86
C PHE A 131 3.86 -4.57 -6.67
N ASN A 132 2.71 -4.72 -6.00
CA ASN A 132 1.44 -4.98 -6.65
C ASN A 132 0.94 -3.73 -7.37
N THR A 133 0.61 -3.87 -8.66
CA THR A 133 0.08 -2.78 -9.47
C THR A 133 -1.13 -3.23 -10.28
N GLY A 134 -1.93 -2.27 -10.69
CA GLY A 134 -3.12 -2.50 -11.52
C GLY A 134 -3.60 -1.18 -12.12
N PRO A 135 -3.96 -0.18 -11.30
CA PRO A 135 -4.23 1.15 -11.81
C PRO A 135 -2.96 1.76 -12.40
N SER A 136 -3.05 2.26 -13.64
CA SER A 136 -1.91 2.88 -14.35
C SER A 136 -1.33 4.06 -13.56
N GLY A 137 -0.02 4.20 -13.57
CA GLY A 137 0.72 5.24 -12.86
C GLY A 137 0.97 4.98 -11.37
N HIS A 138 0.21 4.07 -10.73
CA HIS A 138 0.31 3.80 -9.29
C HIS A 138 1.61 3.08 -8.89
N GLY A 139 2.30 2.45 -9.82
CA GLY A 139 3.63 1.86 -9.57
C GLY A 139 4.73 2.90 -9.38
N SER A 140 4.54 4.11 -9.90
CA SER A 140 5.58 5.16 -9.88
C SER A 140 6.01 5.57 -8.46
N PRO A 141 5.11 5.95 -7.55
CA PRO A 141 5.52 6.36 -6.22
C PRO A 141 6.05 5.19 -5.38
N ALA A 142 5.57 3.96 -5.61
CA ALA A 142 6.13 2.78 -4.97
C ALA A 142 7.58 2.52 -5.41
N ALA A 143 7.87 2.66 -6.71
CA ALA A 143 9.23 2.56 -7.24
C ALA A 143 10.17 3.62 -6.65
N ALA A 144 9.68 4.86 -6.49
CA ALA A 144 10.43 5.92 -5.82
C ALA A 144 10.69 5.58 -4.34
N GLY A 145 9.72 4.97 -3.65
CA GLY A 145 9.87 4.51 -2.27
C GLY A 145 10.90 3.39 -2.12
N GLU A 146 10.91 2.40 -3.02
CA GLU A 146 11.94 1.35 -3.03
C GLU A 146 13.34 1.93 -3.32
N ALA A 147 13.45 2.84 -4.29
CA ALA A 147 14.71 3.49 -4.62
C ALA A 147 15.27 4.28 -3.41
N LEU A 148 14.39 4.99 -2.69
CA LEU A 148 14.74 5.68 -1.45
C LEU A 148 15.20 4.72 -0.37
N ALA A 149 14.45 3.63 -0.13
CA ALA A 149 14.79 2.63 0.89
C ALA A 149 16.18 2.03 0.65
N LEU A 150 16.50 1.69 -0.60
CA LEU A 150 17.81 1.19 -1.01
C LEU A 150 18.93 2.20 -0.74
N LYS A 151 18.73 3.48 -1.11
CA LYS A 151 19.70 4.55 -0.80
C LYS A 151 19.90 4.70 0.70
N ARG A 152 18.81 4.74 1.47
CA ARG A 152 18.85 4.87 2.94
C ARG A 152 19.48 3.67 3.63
N ALA A 153 19.42 2.50 3.02
CA ALA A 153 20.07 1.28 3.51
C ALA A 153 21.57 1.20 3.12
N GLY A 154 22.12 2.21 2.43
CA GLY A 154 23.48 2.17 1.90
C GLY A 154 23.65 1.29 0.66
N ALA A 155 22.55 0.85 0.05
CA ALA A 155 22.53 0.01 -1.17
C ALA A 155 22.11 0.82 -2.42
N GLY A 156 22.49 2.09 -2.52
CA GLY A 156 22.10 2.99 -3.61
C GLY A 156 22.62 2.58 -5.00
N GLU A 157 23.55 1.64 -5.10
CA GLU A 157 23.96 1.04 -6.37
C GLU A 157 22.94 0.07 -6.96
N VAL A 158 21.98 -0.42 -6.17
CA VAL A 158 20.86 -1.24 -6.59
C VAL A 158 19.84 -0.34 -7.27
N LYS A 159 19.47 -0.68 -8.50
CA LYS A 159 18.56 0.11 -9.30
C LYS A 159 17.12 -0.41 -9.18
N VAL A 160 16.17 0.51 -9.32
CA VAL A 160 14.75 0.20 -9.43
C VAL A 160 14.31 0.52 -10.85
N PHE A 161 13.98 -0.50 -11.62
CA PHE A 161 13.44 -0.37 -12.98
C PHE A 161 11.92 -0.42 -12.93
N MET A 162 11.28 0.58 -13.50
CA MET A 162 9.82 0.66 -13.60
C MET A 162 9.40 0.76 -15.07
N ILE A 163 8.47 -0.09 -15.50
CA ILE A 163 7.90 -0.02 -16.86
C ILE A 163 6.49 0.55 -16.82
N GLU A 164 6.23 1.58 -17.64
CA GLU A 164 4.91 2.17 -17.84
C GLU A 164 4.68 2.49 -19.34
N GLY A 165 3.45 2.73 -19.74
CA GLY A 165 3.11 3.33 -21.03
C GLY A 165 2.84 4.83 -20.88
N GLU A 166 2.98 5.62 -21.95
CA GLU A 166 2.78 7.07 -21.88
C GLU A 166 1.38 7.47 -21.38
N ALA A 167 0.35 6.74 -21.75
CA ALA A 167 -0.99 6.98 -21.19
C ALA A 167 -1.04 6.83 -19.66
N GLY A 168 -0.21 5.96 -19.09
CA GLY A 168 -0.07 5.78 -17.64
C GLY A 168 0.75 6.88 -16.97
N LEU A 169 1.38 7.78 -17.73
CA LEU A 169 2.09 8.94 -17.18
C LEU A 169 1.16 10.19 -17.04
N THR A 170 -0.06 10.14 -17.57
CA THR A 170 -1.00 11.27 -17.53
C THR A 170 -1.65 11.56 -16.17
N PRO A 171 -1.80 10.61 -15.22
CA PRO A 171 -2.33 10.91 -13.89
C PRO A 171 -1.48 11.95 -13.15
N GLY A 172 -2.13 12.90 -12.47
CA GLY A 172 -1.46 13.90 -11.64
C GLY A 172 -0.51 13.30 -10.60
N ALA A 173 -0.87 12.14 -10.04
CA ALA A 173 -0.04 11.37 -9.11
C ALA A 173 1.35 11.00 -9.66
N VAL A 174 1.49 10.80 -10.97
CA VAL A 174 2.79 10.54 -11.61
C VAL A 174 3.64 11.81 -11.63
N HIS A 175 3.04 12.96 -11.89
CA HIS A 175 3.72 14.26 -11.84
C HIS A 175 4.17 14.62 -10.41
N GLU A 176 3.33 14.35 -9.39
CA GLU A 176 3.74 14.42 -7.99
C GLU A 176 4.99 13.56 -7.74
N THR A 177 4.97 12.31 -8.23
CA THR A 177 6.09 11.37 -8.06
C THR A 177 7.35 11.84 -8.76
N MET A 178 7.24 12.37 -9.98
CA MET A 178 8.40 12.87 -10.71
C MET A 178 9.08 14.03 -9.98
N ASN A 179 8.30 14.97 -9.43
CA ASN A 179 8.81 16.05 -8.59
C ASN A 179 9.47 15.51 -7.32
N SER A 180 8.80 14.58 -6.62
CA SER A 180 9.32 13.98 -5.40
C SER A 180 10.64 13.23 -5.64
N ALA A 181 10.70 12.42 -6.69
CA ALA A 181 11.90 11.66 -7.03
C ALA A 181 13.09 12.56 -7.35
N TRP A 182 12.83 13.70 -8.03
CA TRP A 182 13.84 14.73 -8.28
C TRP A 182 14.34 15.37 -6.97
N GLY A 183 13.41 15.78 -6.09
CA GLY A 183 13.72 16.39 -4.80
C GLY A 183 14.48 15.47 -3.86
N LEU A 184 14.23 14.16 -3.96
CA LEU A 184 14.87 13.12 -3.14
C LEU A 184 16.18 12.57 -3.76
N ASN A 185 16.63 13.10 -4.90
CA ASN A 185 17.87 12.68 -5.58
C ASN A 185 17.91 11.17 -5.88
N LEU A 186 16.84 10.60 -6.45
CA LEU A 186 16.74 9.16 -6.68
C LEU A 186 17.42 8.73 -7.99
N ASP A 187 18.75 8.87 -8.10
CA ASP A 187 19.56 8.48 -9.26
C ASP A 187 19.60 6.97 -9.54
N ASN A 188 19.13 6.16 -8.59
CA ASN A 188 18.95 4.73 -8.74
C ASN A 188 17.53 4.33 -9.24
N LEU A 189 16.63 5.29 -9.48
CA LEU A 189 15.33 5.08 -10.11
C LEU A 189 15.42 5.25 -11.63
N VAL A 190 14.94 4.26 -12.37
CA VAL A 190 14.93 4.21 -13.84
C VAL A 190 13.52 3.95 -14.35
N LEU A 191 12.90 4.95 -14.95
CA LEU A 191 11.62 4.82 -15.64
C LEU A 191 11.85 4.39 -17.10
N LEU A 192 11.19 3.31 -17.53
CA LEU A 192 11.19 2.82 -18.91
C LEU A 192 9.79 3.02 -19.50
N VAL A 193 9.69 3.79 -20.56
CA VAL A 193 8.41 4.20 -21.15
C VAL A 193 8.19 3.53 -22.49
N ASP A 194 7.09 2.79 -22.60
CA ASP A 194 6.55 2.29 -23.86
C ASP A 194 5.76 3.41 -24.55
N TRP A 195 6.43 4.18 -25.41
CA TRP A 195 5.86 5.34 -26.11
C TRP A 195 5.22 4.88 -27.42
N ASN A 196 3.92 4.53 -27.37
CA ASN A 196 3.19 3.90 -28.47
C ASN A 196 1.98 4.69 -28.94
N ASP A 197 1.69 5.83 -28.33
CA ASP A 197 0.64 6.79 -28.65
C ASP A 197 -0.82 6.31 -28.46
N PHE A 198 -1.04 5.18 -27.71
CA PHE A 198 -2.40 4.67 -27.48
C PHE A 198 -2.65 4.26 -26.04
N GLY A 199 -3.82 4.68 -25.51
CA GLY A 199 -4.38 4.18 -24.25
C GLY A 199 -5.28 2.94 -24.45
N ILE A 200 -6.34 2.83 -23.65
CA ILE A 200 -7.39 1.81 -23.80
C ILE A 200 -8.41 2.22 -24.87
N ASP A 201 -8.74 3.50 -24.92
CA ASP A 201 -9.64 4.05 -25.93
C ASP A 201 -8.96 4.09 -27.31
N ASN A 202 -9.76 4.05 -28.36
CA ASN A 202 -9.26 4.00 -29.74
C ASN A 202 -9.01 5.40 -30.30
N HIS A 203 -8.20 6.20 -29.60
CA HIS A 203 -7.65 7.47 -30.08
C HIS A 203 -6.20 7.59 -29.61
N LYS A 204 -5.47 8.49 -30.24
CA LYS A 204 -4.08 8.75 -29.88
C LYS A 204 -3.98 9.56 -28.59
N VAL A 205 -2.98 9.26 -27.77
CA VAL A 205 -2.66 10.07 -26.58
C VAL A 205 -2.28 11.48 -27.01
N SER A 206 -1.52 11.62 -28.09
CA SER A 206 -1.11 12.90 -28.68
C SER A 206 -2.27 13.77 -29.19
N ASP A 207 -3.47 13.22 -29.40
CA ASP A 207 -4.67 14.01 -29.73
C ASP A 207 -5.24 14.74 -28.50
N VAL A 208 -4.85 14.31 -27.27
CA VAL A 208 -5.40 14.80 -25.99
C VAL A 208 -4.34 15.48 -25.15
N VAL A 209 -3.11 14.96 -25.13
CA VAL A 209 -2.03 15.45 -24.29
C VAL A 209 -0.87 15.93 -25.15
N TYR A 210 -0.51 17.20 -24.96
CA TYR A 210 0.58 17.84 -25.69
C TYR A 210 1.96 17.42 -25.14
N GLY A 211 2.94 17.28 -26.02
CA GLY A 211 4.36 17.19 -25.69
C GLY A 211 5.04 15.92 -26.17
N THR A 212 6.35 15.96 -26.11
CA THR A 212 7.27 14.85 -26.38
C THR A 212 7.64 14.14 -25.06
N PRO A 213 8.32 12.97 -25.08
CA PRO A 213 8.84 12.37 -23.86
C PRO A 213 9.75 13.32 -23.06
N GLU A 214 10.54 14.11 -23.74
CA GLU A 214 11.40 15.12 -23.12
C GLU A 214 10.60 16.24 -22.45
N ASP A 215 9.49 16.68 -23.07
CA ASP A 215 8.59 17.67 -22.49
C ASP A 215 7.90 17.13 -21.22
N TRP A 216 7.50 15.85 -21.22
CA TRP A 216 6.77 15.27 -20.11
C TRP A 216 7.68 14.92 -18.91
N ILE A 217 8.86 14.39 -19.18
CA ILE A 217 9.75 13.84 -18.15
C ILE A 217 10.88 14.82 -17.85
N GLY A 218 11.52 15.37 -18.88
CA GLY A 218 12.63 16.30 -18.75
C GLY A 218 12.22 17.61 -18.07
N SER A 219 10.96 18.04 -18.19
CA SER A 219 10.43 19.21 -17.48
C SER A 219 10.47 19.09 -15.96
N HIS A 220 10.55 17.84 -15.43
CA HIS A 220 10.72 17.55 -14.01
C HIS A 220 12.20 17.42 -13.60
N GLY A 221 13.13 17.76 -14.49
CA GLY A 221 14.59 17.71 -14.21
C GLY A 221 15.19 16.30 -14.25
N TRP A 222 14.52 15.31 -14.84
CA TRP A 222 15.04 13.97 -15.02
C TRP A 222 15.96 13.90 -16.24
N HIS A 223 16.96 12.98 -16.18
CA HIS A 223 17.77 12.64 -17.35
C HIS A 223 16.98 11.70 -18.27
N VAL A 224 16.84 12.07 -19.54
CA VAL A 224 16.01 11.35 -20.52
C VAL A 224 16.87 10.86 -21.69
N ILE A 225 16.68 9.60 -22.08
CA ILE A 225 17.28 8.99 -23.28
C ILE A 225 16.15 8.42 -24.12
N GLY A 226 16.23 8.57 -25.46
CA GLY A 226 15.22 8.04 -26.38
C GLY A 226 15.74 6.91 -27.27
N ALA A 227 14.82 6.06 -27.72
CA ALA A 227 15.02 5.07 -28.76
C ALA A 227 13.86 5.16 -29.77
N ASP A 228 14.09 5.84 -30.91
CA ASP A 228 13.09 6.00 -31.97
C ASP A 228 12.70 4.66 -32.63
N GLU A 229 13.58 3.66 -32.56
CA GLU A 229 13.40 2.33 -33.08
C GLU A 229 13.16 1.32 -31.93
N GLY A 230 12.02 1.47 -31.23
CA GLY A 230 11.68 0.68 -30.02
C GLY A 230 11.37 -0.82 -30.28
N SER A 231 11.44 -1.27 -31.52
CA SER A 231 11.35 -2.68 -31.93
C SER A 231 12.66 -3.21 -32.55
N GLU A 232 13.74 -2.43 -32.50
CA GLU A 232 15.05 -2.83 -33.00
C GLU A 232 15.99 -3.17 -31.84
N TRP A 233 16.53 -4.39 -31.83
CA TRP A 233 17.34 -4.92 -30.72
C TRP A 233 18.53 -4.03 -30.36
N ALA A 234 19.27 -3.55 -31.38
CA ALA A 234 20.45 -2.71 -31.15
C ALA A 234 20.07 -1.36 -30.51
N SER A 235 19.01 -0.72 -31.01
CA SER A 235 18.51 0.56 -30.50
C SER A 235 18.02 0.43 -29.06
N VAL A 236 17.15 -0.56 -28.80
CA VAL A 236 16.59 -0.80 -27.46
C VAL A 236 17.68 -1.18 -26.45
N THR A 237 18.57 -2.11 -26.82
CA THR A 237 19.64 -2.56 -25.93
C THR A 237 20.61 -1.43 -25.62
N LYS A 238 20.96 -0.62 -26.63
CA LYS A 238 21.84 0.53 -26.42
C LYS A 238 21.25 1.53 -25.43
N ALA A 239 19.99 1.93 -25.63
CA ALA A 239 19.31 2.87 -24.71
C ALA A 239 19.24 2.33 -23.27
N LEU A 240 18.96 1.04 -23.09
CA LEU A 240 18.92 0.40 -21.77
C LEU A 240 20.31 0.37 -21.10
N LEU A 241 21.34 0.04 -21.84
CA LEU A 241 22.73 0.03 -21.33
C LEU A 241 23.18 1.46 -20.98
N ASP A 242 22.92 2.43 -21.85
CA ASP A 242 23.29 3.83 -21.64
C ASP A 242 22.61 4.42 -20.39
N ILE A 243 21.28 4.24 -20.26
CA ILE A 243 20.55 4.76 -19.09
C ILE A 243 20.94 4.05 -17.80
N SER A 244 21.20 2.74 -17.88
CA SER A 244 21.64 1.97 -16.72
C SER A 244 23.05 2.34 -16.26
N ALA A 245 23.95 2.64 -17.20
CA ALA A 245 25.32 3.05 -16.92
C ALA A 245 25.44 4.52 -16.50
N LEU A 246 24.44 5.35 -16.83
CA LEU A 246 24.48 6.77 -16.51
C LEU A 246 24.55 6.99 -15.01
N GLN A 247 25.59 7.75 -14.58
CA GLN A 247 25.78 8.20 -13.20
C GLN A 247 25.71 9.73 -13.20
N PRO A 248 24.51 10.31 -13.00
CA PRO A 248 24.34 11.76 -13.05
C PRO A 248 25.08 12.45 -11.90
N ALA A 249 25.91 13.43 -12.20
CA ALA A 249 26.67 14.19 -11.19
C ALA A 249 25.76 14.99 -10.24
N ASP A 250 24.52 15.27 -10.67
CA ASP A 250 23.49 15.95 -9.91
C ASP A 250 22.60 14.99 -9.13
N HIS A 251 22.86 13.68 -9.20
CA HIS A 251 22.11 12.62 -8.53
C HIS A 251 20.61 12.58 -8.85
N LYS A 252 20.19 13.04 -10.05
CA LYS A 252 18.78 13.08 -10.44
C LYS A 252 18.32 11.76 -11.08
N PRO A 253 17.01 11.44 -11.00
CA PRO A 253 16.45 10.22 -11.57
C PRO A 253 16.53 10.19 -13.10
N LYS A 254 16.29 9.01 -13.67
CA LYS A 254 16.55 8.70 -15.07
C LYS A 254 15.35 8.08 -15.74
N ALA A 255 15.17 8.35 -17.04
CA ALA A 255 14.14 7.71 -17.86
C ALA A 255 14.69 7.34 -19.24
N ALA A 256 14.19 6.23 -19.78
CA ALA A 256 14.37 5.90 -21.18
C ALA A 256 13.01 5.66 -21.83
N TRP A 257 12.75 6.26 -22.99
CA TRP A 257 11.55 6.02 -23.76
C TRP A 257 11.85 5.24 -25.04
N PHE A 258 10.89 4.45 -25.46
CA PHE A 258 11.01 3.56 -26.62
C PHE A 258 9.79 3.77 -27.50
N LYS A 259 10.02 4.27 -28.70
CA LYS A 259 8.93 4.46 -29.68
C LYS A 259 8.55 3.10 -30.24
N THR A 260 7.43 2.58 -29.78
CA THR A 260 6.94 1.26 -30.16
C THR A 260 5.64 1.37 -30.98
N ARG A 261 5.16 0.22 -31.42
CA ARG A 261 3.85 0.08 -32.08
C ARG A 261 2.96 -0.80 -31.19
N LYS A 262 1.91 -0.20 -30.64
CA LYS A 262 0.99 -0.92 -29.77
C LYS A 262 0.34 -2.09 -30.48
N GLY A 263 0.31 -3.26 -29.85
CA GLY A 263 -0.26 -4.46 -30.43
C GLY A 263 0.48 -4.97 -31.67
N ARG A 264 1.78 -4.67 -31.79
CA ARG A 264 2.63 -5.04 -32.91
C ARG A 264 2.39 -6.51 -33.37
N GLY A 265 1.95 -6.69 -34.61
CA GLY A 265 1.65 -8.00 -35.19
C GLY A 265 0.36 -8.65 -34.68
N TYR A 266 -0.48 -7.94 -33.92
CA TYR A 266 -1.78 -8.45 -33.45
C TYR A 266 -2.94 -7.95 -34.31
N LEU A 267 -2.74 -7.91 -35.61
CA LEU A 267 -3.70 -7.65 -36.69
C LEU A 267 -4.67 -6.50 -36.39
N LYS A 268 -5.93 -6.81 -36.04
CA LYS A 268 -7.00 -5.84 -35.78
C LYS A 268 -6.60 -4.76 -34.77
N TYR A 269 -5.72 -5.09 -33.83
CA TYR A 269 -5.30 -4.17 -32.76
C TYR A 269 -3.85 -3.68 -32.93
N ASP A 270 -3.26 -3.92 -34.12
CA ASP A 270 -1.92 -3.42 -34.44
C ASP A 270 -1.96 -1.92 -34.67
N ASN A 271 -1.18 -1.15 -33.90
CA ASN A 271 -1.14 0.30 -33.89
C ASN A 271 -2.50 0.93 -33.60
N ALA A 272 -3.19 0.41 -32.58
CA ALA A 272 -4.51 0.84 -32.15
C ALA A 272 -4.61 0.81 -30.60
N SER A 273 -5.80 0.59 -30.03
CA SER A 273 -6.06 0.55 -28.59
C SER A 273 -5.37 -0.63 -27.88
N HIS A 274 -5.63 -0.82 -26.58
CA HIS A 274 -5.23 -2.00 -25.82
C HIS A 274 -5.62 -3.32 -26.50
N GLY A 275 -6.73 -3.31 -27.24
CA GLY A 275 -7.31 -4.47 -27.85
C GLY A 275 -7.93 -5.44 -26.84
N SER A 276 -8.53 -6.48 -27.37
CA SER A 276 -9.03 -7.64 -26.64
C SER A 276 -8.56 -8.90 -27.37
N PRO A 277 -8.56 -10.07 -26.71
CA PRO A 277 -8.28 -11.31 -27.38
C PRO A 277 -9.18 -11.50 -28.61
N HIS A 278 -8.62 -12.00 -29.71
CA HIS A 278 -9.45 -12.45 -30.81
C HIS A 278 -10.42 -13.53 -30.32
N LYS A 279 -11.56 -13.67 -30.99
CA LYS A 279 -12.49 -14.76 -30.64
C LYS A 279 -11.74 -16.09 -30.72
N MET A 280 -11.99 -16.97 -29.74
CA MET A 280 -11.33 -18.27 -29.63
C MET A 280 -11.39 -19.02 -30.97
N ASP A 281 -10.24 -19.47 -31.43
CA ASP A 281 -10.00 -20.23 -32.67
C ASP A 281 -10.64 -19.62 -33.92
N SER A 282 -10.86 -18.31 -33.90
CA SER A 282 -11.32 -17.60 -35.10
C SER A 282 -10.24 -17.57 -36.19
N GLU A 283 -10.66 -17.32 -37.42
CA GLU A 283 -9.76 -17.11 -38.55
C GLU A 283 -8.67 -16.06 -38.21
N THR A 284 -9.06 -14.93 -37.62
CA THR A 284 -8.14 -13.88 -37.19
C THR A 284 -7.15 -14.36 -36.13
N PHE A 285 -7.59 -15.22 -35.20
CA PHE A 285 -6.67 -15.83 -34.22
C PHE A 285 -5.63 -16.70 -34.91
N TRP A 286 -6.06 -17.60 -35.81
CA TRP A 286 -5.15 -18.47 -36.53
C TRP A 286 -4.24 -17.71 -37.50
N GLU A 287 -4.70 -16.62 -38.06
CA GLU A 287 -3.87 -15.72 -38.87
C GLU A 287 -2.67 -15.16 -38.07
N THR A 288 -2.83 -14.86 -36.78
CA THR A 288 -1.69 -14.46 -35.92
C THR A 288 -0.66 -15.57 -35.72
N LYS A 289 -1.02 -16.84 -35.92
CA LYS A 289 -0.13 -18.00 -35.75
C LYS A 289 0.65 -18.31 -37.03
N LYS A 290 0.11 -17.92 -38.19
CA LYS A 290 0.68 -18.26 -39.47
C LYS A 290 2.16 -17.87 -39.62
N PRO A 291 2.64 -16.65 -39.25
CA PRO A 291 4.06 -16.32 -39.37
C PRO A 291 4.97 -17.24 -38.53
N PHE A 292 4.49 -17.69 -37.37
CA PHE A 292 5.23 -18.59 -36.50
C PHE A 292 5.30 -20.01 -37.06
N VAL A 293 4.17 -20.49 -37.61
CA VAL A 293 4.10 -21.78 -38.29
C VAL A 293 5.02 -21.78 -39.52
N ASP A 294 4.91 -20.76 -40.39
CA ASP A 294 5.71 -20.65 -41.60
C ASP A 294 7.23 -20.59 -41.32
N LYS A 295 7.60 -19.91 -40.23
CA LYS A 295 9.00 -19.66 -39.85
C LYS A 295 9.66 -20.82 -39.12
N TYR A 296 8.92 -21.49 -38.23
CA TYR A 296 9.47 -22.47 -37.31
C TYR A 296 8.89 -23.87 -37.46
N GLY A 297 7.89 -24.06 -38.32
CA GLY A 297 7.25 -25.37 -38.52
C GLY A 297 6.47 -25.89 -37.33
N ALA A 298 5.97 -24.98 -36.48
CA ALA A 298 5.21 -25.34 -35.28
C ALA A 298 3.88 -26.03 -35.64
N GLU A 299 3.57 -27.13 -34.98
CA GLU A 299 2.35 -27.93 -35.22
C GLU A 299 1.32 -27.64 -34.12
N PHE A 300 0.43 -26.65 -34.36
CA PHE A 300 -0.66 -26.36 -33.44
C PHE A 300 -1.78 -27.40 -33.57
N LYS A 301 -2.27 -27.89 -32.41
CA LYS A 301 -3.46 -28.74 -32.36
C LYS A 301 -4.67 -27.93 -32.85
N ASN A 302 -5.51 -28.54 -33.66
CA ASN A 302 -6.72 -27.95 -34.26
C ASN A 302 -6.44 -26.69 -35.12
N TYR A 303 -5.24 -26.57 -35.70
CA TYR A 303 -4.86 -25.41 -36.52
C TYR A 303 -5.87 -25.15 -37.63
N LEU A 304 -6.37 -23.91 -37.74
CA LEU A 304 -7.46 -23.48 -38.63
C LEU A 304 -8.82 -24.12 -38.36
N GLY A 305 -8.96 -24.87 -37.27
CA GLY A 305 -10.21 -25.45 -36.82
C GLY A 305 -11.05 -24.47 -35.96
N SER A 306 -12.20 -24.96 -35.50
CA SER A 306 -13.08 -24.23 -34.55
C SER A 306 -12.86 -24.72 -33.14
N ALA A 307 -13.15 -23.85 -32.17
CA ALA A 307 -13.02 -24.16 -30.75
C ALA A 307 -13.77 -25.45 -30.36
N PRO A 308 -13.16 -26.33 -29.52
CA PRO A 308 -13.85 -27.48 -28.96
C PRO A 308 -15.14 -27.11 -28.25
N ALA A 309 -16.11 -28.02 -28.27
CA ALA A 309 -17.45 -27.77 -27.71
C ALA A 309 -17.45 -27.79 -26.16
N ASP A 310 -16.49 -28.43 -25.53
CA ASP A 310 -16.41 -28.59 -24.08
C ASP A 310 -15.11 -28.00 -23.48
N GLU A 311 -15.16 -27.67 -22.20
CA GLU A 311 -14.02 -27.03 -21.49
C GLU A 311 -12.78 -27.94 -21.44
N ALA A 312 -12.97 -29.26 -21.32
CA ALA A 312 -11.85 -30.20 -21.27
C ALA A 312 -11.07 -30.21 -22.60
N GLY A 313 -11.78 -30.23 -23.72
CA GLY A 313 -11.21 -30.13 -25.05
C GLY A 313 -10.45 -28.82 -25.26
N VAL A 314 -11.02 -27.70 -24.80
CA VAL A 314 -10.34 -26.39 -24.85
C VAL A 314 -9.04 -26.39 -24.03
N VAL A 315 -9.06 -26.91 -22.80
CA VAL A 315 -7.86 -27.02 -21.96
C VAL A 315 -6.78 -27.89 -22.62
N GLU A 316 -7.17 -29.05 -23.18
CA GLU A 316 -6.26 -29.96 -23.85
C GLU A 316 -5.64 -29.32 -25.09
N GLU A 317 -6.43 -28.62 -25.89
CA GLU A 317 -5.95 -27.90 -27.07
C GLU A 317 -4.93 -26.82 -26.71
N PHE A 318 -5.29 -25.91 -25.79
CA PHE A 318 -4.36 -24.83 -25.41
C PHE A 318 -3.12 -25.33 -24.70
N ARG A 319 -3.21 -26.42 -23.92
CA ARG A 319 -2.03 -27.09 -23.36
C ARG A 319 -1.12 -27.64 -24.47
N ALA A 320 -1.69 -28.31 -25.45
CA ALA A 320 -0.92 -28.81 -26.60
C ALA A 320 -0.28 -27.68 -27.42
N ASN A 321 -1.02 -26.57 -27.58
CA ASN A 321 -0.52 -25.41 -28.33
C ASN A 321 0.59 -24.66 -27.58
N LEU A 322 0.52 -24.54 -26.26
CA LEU A 322 1.64 -24.04 -25.46
C LEU A 322 2.85 -24.94 -25.54
N SER A 323 2.65 -26.29 -25.48
CA SER A 323 3.74 -27.26 -25.67
C SER A 323 4.38 -27.11 -27.06
N ALA A 324 3.58 -26.97 -28.11
CA ALA A 324 4.10 -26.79 -29.47
C ALA A 324 4.98 -25.55 -29.64
N VAL A 325 4.65 -24.45 -28.93
CA VAL A 325 5.49 -23.26 -28.87
C VAL A 325 6.80 -23.54 -28.12
N MET A 326 6.76 -24.30 -27.02
CA MET A 326 7.94 -24.67 -26.25
C MET A 326 8.81 -25.71 -26.99
N ASP A 327 8.24 -26.55 -27.86
CA ASP A 327 8.99 -27.49 -28.68
C ASP A 327 9.87 -26.74 -29.69
N VAL A 328 9.47 -25.55 -30.16
CA VAL A 328 10.31 -24.66 -30.96
C VAL A 328 11.55 -24.19 -30.19
N LEU A 329 11.44 -23.94 -28.87
CA LEU A 329 12.57 -23.65 -27.99
C LEU A 329 13.46 -24.88 -27.85
N LYS A 330 12.89 -26.06 -27.51
CA LYS A 330 13.61 -27.32 -27.26
C LYS A 330 14.38 -27.79 -28.47
N ALA A 331 13.86 -27.53 -29.67
CA ALA A 331 14.50 -27.89 -30.94
C ALA A 331 15.71 -27.00 -31.29
N ASP A 332 15.92 -25.88 -30.60
CA ASP A 332 17.01 -24.94 -30.87
C ASP A 332 18.02 -24.92 -29.72
N GLN A 333 18.98 -25.85 -29.80
CA GLN A 333 20.01 -26.01 -28.78
C GLN A 333 20.86 -24.74 -28.60
N ASP A 334 21.18 -24.05 -29.71
CA ASP A 334 21.98 -22.81 -29.65
C ASP A 334 21.25 -21.71 -28.88
N LEU A 335 19.91 -21.60 -29.05
CA LEU A 335 19.10 -20.66 -28.30
C LEU A 335 19.03 -21.04 -26.82
N VAL A 336 18.80 -22.32 -26.50
CA VAL A 336 18.79 -22.80 -25.12
C VAL A 336 20.13 -22.52 -24.44
N ASP A 337 21.24 -22.82 -25.10
CA ASP A 337 22.57 -22.59 -24.56
C ASP A 337 22.87 -21.10 -24.36
N PHE A 338 22.49 -20.27 -25.33
CA PHE A 338 22.65 -18.82 -25.23
C PHE A 338 21.86 -18.23 -24.04
N LEU A 339 20.58 -18.54 -23.94
CA LEU A 339 19.72 -18.00 -22.89
C LEU A 339 20.15 -18.51 -21.50
N ALA A 340 20.38 -19.83 -21.34
CA ALA A 340 20.76 -20.41 -20.05
C ALA A 340 22.10 -19.86 -19.54
N ASN A 341 23.13 -19.80 -20.40
CA ASN A 341 24.43 -19.25 -20.01
C ASN A 341 24.35 -17.76 -19.72
N ARG A 342 23.53 -17.02 -20.47
CA ARG A 342 23.34 -15.59 -20.25
C ARG A 342 22.65 -15.28 -18.92
N LEU A 343 21.65 -16.07 -18.54
CA LEU A 343 20.98 -15.96 -17.23
C LEU A 343 21.96 -16.23 -16.07
N VAL A 344 22.81 -17.25 -16.22
CA VAL A 344 23.87 -17.54 -15.24
C VAL A 344 24.83 -16.36 -15.12
N GLU A 345 25.35 -15.85 -16.24
CA GLU A 345 26.28 -14.72 -16.27
C GLU A 345 25.70 -13.49 -15.59
N ILE A 346 24.44 -13.14 -15.87
CA ILE A 346 23.77 -11.97 -15.28
C ILE A 346 23.54 -12.18 -13.78
N GLY A 347 23.06 -13.37 -13.40
CA GLY A 347 22.78 -13.69 -11.98
C GLY A 347 24.05 -13.73 -11.12
N ASP A 348 25.19 -14.13 -11.69
CA ASP A 348 26.47 -14.14 -10.99
C ASP A 348 27.05 -12.73 -10.79
N ARG A 349 26.54 -11.73 -11.53
CA ARG A 349 26.89 -10.30 -11.36
C ARG A 349 26.12 -9.60 -10.24
N VAL A 350 25.09 -10.23 -9.68
CA VAL A 350 24.38 -9.67 -8.53
C VAL A 350 25.32 -9.65 -7.31
N PRO A 351 25.55 -8.49 -6.68
CA PRO A 351 26.45 -8.41 -5.53
C PRO A 351 25.98 -9.31 -4.39
N LYS A 352 26.92 -10.00 -3.74
CA LYS A 352 26.66 -10.77 -2.51
C LYS A 352 26.64 -9.87 -1.27
N SER A 353 27.32 -8.74 -1.34
CA SER A 353 27.38 -7.72 -0.29
C SER A 353 27.61 -6.36 -0.93
N VAL A 354 27.17 -5.31 -0.25
CA VAL A 354 27.43 -3.91 -0.60
C VAL A 354 28.20 -3.28 0.57
N GLU A 355 29.34 -2.67 0.31
CA GLU A 355 30.25 -2.16 1.36
C GLU A 355 29.59 -1.10 2.23
N SER A 356 28.78 -0.24 1.62
CA SER A 356 28.06 0.84 2.30
C SER A 356 26.75 0.39 2.96
N PHE A 357 26.39 -0.91 2.89
CA PHE A 357 25.16 -1.40 3.49
C PHE A 357 25.18 -1.26 5.01
N CYS A 358 24.20 -0.53 5.56
CA CYS A 358 24.20 -0.11 6.97
C CYS A 358 23.06 -0.70 7.80
N LEU A 359 22.20 -1.56 7.22
CA LEU A 359 21.22 -2.30 7.99
C LEU A 359 21.83 -3.59 8.53
N GLY A 360 21.21 -4.18 9.53
CA GLY A 360 21.67 -5.44 10.12
C GLY A 360 21.54 -6.65 9.18
N ASP A 361 21.97 -7.79 9.68
CA ASP A 361 21.90 -9.08 8.98
C ASP A 361 20.54 -9.81 9.17
N GLY A 362 19.54 -9.12 9.70
CA GLY A 362 18.21 -9.67 10.00
C GLY A 362 18.12 -10.49 11.29
N GLN A 363 19.25 -10.73 12.00
CA GLN A 363 19.25 -11.47 13.26
C GLN A 363 18.93 -10.57 14.47
N LYS A 364 19.23 -9.27 14.36
CA LYS A 364 18.96 -8.26 15.39
C LYS A 364 18.25 -7.05 14.77
N THR A 365 17.10 -7.30 14.18
CA THR A 365 16.29 -6.22 13.63
C THR A 365 15.59 -5.45 14.76
N PRO A 366 15.54 -4.11 14.71
CA PRO A 366 14.84 -3.31 15.71
C PRO A 366 13.34 -3.65 15.79
N PHE A 367 12.77 -4.21 14.72
CA PHE A 367 11.35 -4.57 14.63
C PHE A 367 10.97 -5.84 15.42
N MET A 368 11.95 -6.56 15.97
CA MET A 368 11.74 -7.68 16.91
C MET A 368 12.06 -7.28 18.37
N ASP A 369 12.43 -6.04 18.63
CA ASP A 369 12.74 -5.57 19.98
C ASP A 369 11.45 -5.24 20.73
N GLU A 370 11.14 -6.04 21.76
CA GLU A 370 9.94 -5.88 22.56
C GLU A 370 9.82 -4.49 23.20
N ARG A 371 10.95 -3.80 23.47
CA ARG A 371 10.95 -2.44 24.04
C ARG A 371 10.25 -1.42 23.15
N VAL A 372 10.17 -1.65 21.84
CA VAL A 372 9.45 -0.80 20.89
C VAL A 372 7.93 -0.88 21.11
N TYR A 373 7.44 -1.96 21.72
CA TYR A 373 6.02 -2.25 21.90
C TYR A 373 5.58 -2.20 23.36
N ASP A 374 6.53 -2.10 24.30
CA ASP A 374 6.29 -2.14 25.75
C ASP A 374 5.94 -0.74 26.28
N PHE A 375 4.76 -0.27 25.89
CA PHE A 375 4.26 1.09 26.21
C PHE A 375 4.11 1.35 27.73
N GLU A 376 3.98 0.33 28.56
CA GLU A 376 3.92 0.50 30.02
C GLU A 376 5.29 0.88 30.60
N ASN A 377 6.37 0.52 29.91
CA ASN A 377 7.74 0.81 30.26
C ASN A 377 8.43 1.86 29.38
N TYR A 378 7.68 2.57 28.58
CA TYR A 378 8.22 3.71 27.83
C TYR A 378 8.74 4.81 28.77
N PRO A 379 9.70 5.65 28.34
CA PRO A 379 10.17 6.77 29.15
C PRO A 379 9.05 7.63 29.70
N SER A 380 9.09 7.94 30.98
CA SER A 380 8.04 8.74 31.65
C SER A 380 7.84 10.12 31.02
N ALA A 381 8.83 10.65 30.30
CA ALA A 381 8.72 11.90 29.56
C ALA A 381 7.71 11.85 28.40
N LEU A 382 7.31 10.67 27.95
CA LEU A 382 6.29 10.47 26.93
C LEU A 382 4.84 10.58 27.51
N TYR A 383 4.71 10.74 28.81
CA TYR A 383 3.42 10.84 29.50
C TYR A 383 3.33 12.14 30.29
N LYS A 384 2.20 12.82 30.17
CA LYS A 384 1.89 14.05 30.89
C LYS A 384 1.23 13.74 32.24
N LYS A 385 1.42 14.65 33.20
CA LYS A 385 0.78 14.56 34.52
C LYS A 385 -0.67 15.04 34.49
N PRO A 386 -1.52 14.57 35.40
CA PRO A 386 -2.87 15.12 35.57
C PRO A 386 -2.84 16.64 35.75
N GLY A 387 -3.76 17.34 35.06
CA GLY A 387 -3.87 18.79 35.04
C GLY A 387 -3.03 19.50 33.99
N GLU A 388 -2.03 18.84 33.38
CA GLU A 388 -1.34 19.42 32.23
C GLU A 388 -2.25 19.41 31.00
N LYS A 389 -2.06 20.39 30.10
CA LYS A 389 -2.85 20.49 28.85
C LYS A 389 -1.96 20.31 27.65
N ALA A 390 -2.35 19.41 26.76
CA ALA A 390 -1.66 19.17 25.50
C ALA A 390 -2.62 18.63 24.43
N PRO A 391 -2.38 18.95 23.14
CA PRO A 391 -3.10 18.30 22.06
C PRO A 391 -2.53 16.88 21.84
N ASN A 392 -3.40 15.93 21.51
CA ASN A 392 -2.95 14.54 21.30
C ASN A 392 -1.94 14.41 20.15
N ARG A 393 -2.01 15.26 19.11
CA ARG A 393 -1.00 15.29 18.03
C ARG A 393 0.42 15.62 18.51
N ALA A 394 0.59 16.33 19.63
CA ALA A 394 1.91 16.60 20.21
C ALA A 394 2.57 15.32 20.73
N ALA A 395 1.79 14.37 21.24
CA ALA A 395 2.30 13.08 21.66
C ALA A 395 2.90 12.27 20.50
N LEU A 396 2.37 12.42 19.27
CA LEU A 396 2.99 11.84 18.08
C LEU A 396 4.40 12.39 17.86
N ALA A 397 4.59 13.72 18.04
CA ALA A 397 5.92 14.32 17.89
C ALA A 397 6.90 13.79 18.93
N ASP A 398 6.50 13.72 20.19
CA ASP A 398 7.37 13.29 21.28
C ASP A 398 7.68 11.79 21.17
N TRP A 399 6.70 10.97 20.85
CA TRP A 399 6.89 9.54 20.59
C TRP A 399 7.76 9.29 19.35
N GLY A 400 7.54 10.05 18.26
CA GLY A 400 8.33 9.97 17.03
C GLY A 400 9.81 10.32 17.25
N ALA A 401 10.10 11.35 18.04
CA ALA A 401 11.45 11.70 18.43
C ALA A 401 12.12 10.57 19.24
N TRP A 402 11.38 10.02 20.21
CA TRP A 402 11.88 8.90 21.02
C TRP A 402 12.17 7.65 20.19
N VAL A 403 11.23 7.20 19.35
CA VAL A 403 11.38 5.92 18.64
C VAL A 403 12.55 5.95 17.64
N ASN A 404 12.81 7.09 16.99
CA ASN A 404 13.96 7.23 16.12
C ASN A 404 15.27 7.42 16.88
N ALA A 405 15.26 8.09 18.05
CA ALA A 405 16.40 8.13 18.96
C ALA A 405 16.73 6.73 19.50
N PHE A 406 15.72 5.95 19.89
CA PHE A 406 15.86 4.56 20.30
C PHE A 406 16.54 3.72 19.20
N GLY A 407 16.13 3.90 17.96
CA GLY A 407 16.75 3.24 16.80
C GLY A 407 18.22 3.64 16.63
N ALA A 408 18.53 4.93 16.72
CA ALA A 408 19.89 5.44 16.63
C ALA A 408 20.81 4.88 17.73
N GLU A 409 20.33 4.90 18.98
CA GLU A 409 21.13 4.48 20.15
C GLU A 409 21.38 2.96 20.20
N ASN A 410 20.41 2.16 19.78
CA ASN A 410 20.49 0.69 19.94
C ASN A 410 20.89 -0.03 18.64
N TYR A 411 20.63 0.58 17.46
CA TYR A 411 20.79 -0.05 16.15
C TYR A 411 21.57 0.82 15.14
N GLY A 412 21.98 2.03 15.52
CA GLY A 412 22.73 2.95 14.64
C GLY A 412 21.91 3.54 13.49
N ARG A 413 20.57 3.41 13.52
CA ARG A 413 19.70 3.85 12.41
C ARG A 413 18.30 4.25 12.88
N PRO A 414 17.54 5.06 12.12
CA PRO A 414 16.15 5.33 12.43
C PRO A 414 15.27 4.09 12.18
N LEU A 415 14.14 4.01 12.89
CA LEU A 415 13.08 3.04 12.59
C LEU A 415 12.12 3.58 11.52
N PHE A 416 11.79 4.88 11.61
CA PHE A 416 10.84 5.53 10.72
C PHE A 416 11.49 6.55 9.80
N ILE A 417 11.08 6.53 8.53
CA ILE A 417 11.24 7.63 7.58
C ILE A 417 9.85 8.20 7.33
N VAL A 418 9.72 9.53 7.34
CA VAL A 418 8.43 10.19 7.38
C VAL A 418 8.29 11.31 6.36
N SER A 419 7.05 11.58 5.92
CA SER A 419 6.72 12.67 5.01
C SER A 419 5.41 13.37 5.39
N SER A 420 5.17 14.52 4.82
CA SER A 420 3.90 15.23 4.91
C SER A 420 3.62 16.00 3.62
N ALA A 421 2.36 16.25 3.33
CA ALA A 421 1.94 17.10 2.22
C ALA A 421 2.02 18.60 2.60
N ASP A 422 3.23 19.11 2.80
CA ASP A 422 3.53 20.48 3.29
C ASP A 422 2.91 20.83 4.66
N LEU A 423 2.60 19.81 5.46
CA LEU A 423 1.91 19.94 6.74
C LEU A 423 2.70 19.35 7.92
N ALA A 424 4.02 19.16 7.78
CA ALA A 424 4.83 18.43 8.77
C ALA A 424 4.79 19.06 10.18
N GLY A 425 4.78 20.38 10.26
CA GLY A 425 4.67 21.11 11.52
C GLY A 425 3.28 21.00 12.13
N SER A 426 2.23 21.24 11.35
CA SER A 426 0.87 21.28 11.84
C SER A 426 0.32 19.90 12.21
N THR A 427 0.74 18.83 11.55
CA THR A 427 0.39 17.45 11.90
C THR A 427 1.29 16.84 12.98
N ASN A 428 2.36 17.55 13.34
CA ASN A 428 3.38 17.12 14.31
C ASN A 428 4.24 15.91 13.88
N ILE A 429 4.16 15.45 12.64
CA ILE A 429 5.01 14.36 12.15
C ILE A 429 6.50 14.77 12.09
N ALA A 430 6.79 16.07 12.02
CA ALA A 430 8.14 16.61 12.11
C ALA A 430 8.87 16.20 13.41
N GLY A 431 8.16 15.75 14.43
CA GLY A 431 8.72 15.22 15.66
C GLY A 431 9.71 14.07 15.44
N PHE A 432 9.45 13.18 14.48
CA PHE A 432 10.33 12.04 14.16
C PHE A 432 11.76 12.44 13.78
N ALA A 433 11.95 13.68 13.36
CA ALA A 433 13.25 14.23 12.97
C ALA A 433 13.92 15.04 14.07
N LYS A 434 13.23 15.28 15.20
CA LYS A 434 13.71 16.15 16.27
C LYS A 434 14.64 15.43 17.26
N SER A 435 15.32 16.24 18.05
CA SER A 435 16.17 15.78 19.15
C SER A 435 15.36 15.12 20.27
N TYR A 436 15.95 14.13 20.93
CA TYR A 436 15.40 13.49 22.11
C TYR A 436 16.54 13.08 23.07
N ASN A 437 16.46 13.46 24.33
CA ASN A 437 17.32 13.02 25.44
C ASN A 437 18.84 12.96 25.10
N GLY A 438 19.37 14.02 24.48
CA GLY A 438 20.78 14.10 24.08
C GLY A 438 21.07 13.62 22.64
N PHE A 439 20.21 12.87 22.02
CA PHE A 439 20.27 12.57 20.59
C PHE A 439 19.84 13.82 19.80
N PRO A 440 20.63 14.31 18.81
CA PRO A 440 20.36 15.59 18.13
C PRO A 440 19.17 15.55 17.17
N GLY A 441 18.65 14.35 16.84
CA GLY A 441 17.65 14.12 15.79
C GLY A 441 18.27 14.00 14.41
N TYR A 442 17.52 13.43 13.48
CA TYR A 442 17.98 13.22 12.10
C TYR A 442 17.75 14.42 11.17
N GLY A 443 16.79 15.29 11.48
CA GLY A 443 16.46 16.45 10.64
C GLY A 443 15.77 16.11 9.31
N TRP A 444 15.80 17.10 8.40
CA TRP A 444 15.28 16.98 7.04
C TRP A 444 16.25 16.22 6.14
N TYR A 445 15.70 15.34 5.29
CA TYR A 445 16.46 14.59 4.28
C TYR A 445 16.88 15.51 3.12
N GLY A 446 18.12 15.35 2.66
CA GLY A 446 18.65 16.01 1.46
C GLY A 446 18.86 17.52 1.58
N LEU A 447 18.16 18.21 2.46
CA LEU A 447 18.36 19.65 2.66
C LEU A 447 19.71 19.89 3.33
N ASN A 448 20.47 20.82 2.75
CA ASN A 448 21.83 21.16 3.21
C ASN A 448 22.81 19.96 3.22
N GLY A 449 22.58 18.96 2.35
CA GLY A 449 23.41 17.76 2.24
C GLY A 449 23.24 16.76 3.37
N ASN A 450 22.08 16.76 4.05
CA ASN A 450 21.77 15.81 5.11
C ASN A 450 21.11 14.53 4.55
N ASP A 451 21.90 13.59 4.09
CA ASP A 451 21.42 12.32 3.52
C ASP A 451 20.90 11.34 4.59
N GLU A 452 21.15 11.61 5.87
CA GLU A 452 20.64 10.82 7.00
C GLU A 452 19.29 11.32 7.53
N GLY A 453 18.79 12.45 7.05
CA GLY A 453 17.51 13.01 7.45
C GLY A 453 16.36 12.01 7.31
N VAL A 454 15.37 12.06 8.21
CA VAL A 454 14.20 11.16 8.19
C VAL A 454 12.92 11.85 7.77
N LEU A 455 12.88 13.18 7.83
CA LEU A 455 11.74 13.96 7.37
C LEU A 455 11.97 14.36 5.91
N LEU A 456 11.20 13.75 5.02
CA LEU A 456 11.32 14.00 3.59
C LEU A 456 10.77 15.39 3.23
N PRO A 457 11.50 16.21 2.47
CA PRO A 457 11.00 17.47 1.94
C PRO A 457 10.02 17.17 0.80
N GLN A 458 8.75 17.26 1.09
CA GLN A 458 7.66 17.03 0.16
C GLN A 458 6.72 18.23 0.17
N GLU A 459 6.20 18.57 -1.01
CA GLU A 459 5.17 19.58 -1.16
C GLU A 459 3.77 18.96 -1.06
N ILE A 460 2.74 19.58 -1.61
CA ILE A 460 1.33 19.10 -1.58
C ILE A 460 1.19 17.89 -2.52
N THR A 461 1.58 16.73 -2.03
CA THR A 461 1.74 15.49 -2.81
C THR A 461 1.26 14.27 -2.03
N GLU A 462 0.01 14.28 -1.54
CA GLU A 462 -0.53 13.22 -0.70
C GLU A 462 -0.44 11.83 -1.32
N PHE A 463 -0.73 11.73 -2.62
CA PHE A 463 -0.72 10.45 -3.33
C PHE A 463 0.71 9.91 -3.45
N ALA A 464 1.64 10.74 -3.93
CA ALA A 464 3.05 10.35 -4.03
C ALA A 464 3.63 9.99 -2.66
N ASN A 465 3.35 10.78 -1.62
CA ASN A 465 3.76 10.47 -0.26
C ASN A 465 3.26 9.09 0.21
N ALA A 466 1.99 8.78 -0.01
CA ALA A 466 1.44 7.48 0.37
C ALA A 466 2.14 6.32 -0.37
N GLY A 467 2.42 6.51 -1.67
CA GLY A 467 3.11 5.50 -2.47
C GLY A 467 4.59 5.34 -2.15
N ILE A 468 5.30 6.46 -1.91
CA ILE A 468 6.71 6.43 -1.47
C ILE A 468 6.81 5.70 -0.12
N MET A 469 5.91 5.98 0.82
CA MET A 469 5.89 5.28 2.11
C MET A 469 5.54 3.79 1.95
N ALA A 470 4.63 3.44 1.03
CA ALA A 470 4.32 2.04 0.74
C ALA A 470 5.53 1.31 0.13
N GLY A 471 6.18 1.88 -0.90
CA GLY A 471 7.38 1.30 -1.51
C GLY A 471 8.54 1.15 -0.53
N LEU A 472 8.74 2.14 0.35
CA LEU A 472 9.75 2.09 1.39
C LEU A 472 9.46 0.96 2.40
N ALA A 473 8.21 0.80 2.83
CA ALA A 473 7.81 -0.22 3.80
C ALA A 473 7.82 -1.65 3.23
N VAL A 474 7.67 -1.84 1.91
CA VAL A 474 7.75 -3.19 1.32
C VAL A 474 9.17 -3.63 0.96
N THR A 475 10.14 -2.69 0.97
CA THR A 475 11.53 -3.00 0.67
C THR A 475 12.15 -3.78 1.82
N ASN A 476 12.19 -5.10 1.67
CA ASN A 476 12.82 -6.01 2.63
C ASN A 476 14.20 -6.43 2.11
N LEU A 477 15.23 -6.15 2.89
CA LEU A 477 16.65 -6.43 2.61
C LEU A 477 17.21 -7.56 3.49
N SER A 478 16.33 -8.30 4.17
CA SER A 478 16.72 -9.48 4.93
C SER A 478 17.28 -10.58 4.02
N ALA A 479 18.23 -11.33 4.51
CA ALA A 479 18.71 -12.55 3.84
C ALA A 479 17.64 -13.65 3.78
N ASP A 480 16.65 -13.62 4.69
CA ASP A 480 15.48 -14.51 4.70
C ASP A 480 14.20 -13.65 4.80
N PRO A 481 13.73 -13.08 3.67
CA PRO A 481 12.65 -12.11 3.68
C PRO A 481 11.28 -12.71 4.04
N GLU A 482 11.12 -14.01 4.01
CA GLU A 482 9.89 -14.70 4.43
C GLU A 482 9.75 -14.76 5.96
N LYS A 483 10.88 -14.83 6.67
CA LYS A 483 10.89 -14.95 8.13
C LYS A 483 11.12 -13.63 8.86
N SER A 484 11.89 -12.72 8.27
CA SER A 484 12.27 -11.47 8.92
C SER A 484 12.13 -10.28 8.00
N PHE A 485 11.93 -9.12 8.61
CA PHE A 485 11.93 -7.83 7.92
C PHE A 485 13.19 -7.04 8.28
N GLU A 486 13.91 -6.58 7.27
CA GLU A 486 15.03 -5.65 7.39
C GLU A 486 14.84 -4.50 6.41
N GLY A 487 14.51 -3.33 6.91
CA GLY A 487 14.14 -2.17 6.12
C GLY A 487 13.78 -0.99 7.02
N PHE A 488 12.79 -0.21 6.64
CA PHE A 488 12.29 0.93 7.42
C PHE A 488 10.78 0.85 7.57
N TRP A 489 10.27 1.27 8.70
CA TRP A 489 8.88 1.66 8.81
C TRP A 489 8.69 3.06 8.22
N ALA A 490 7.50 3.35 7.80
CA ALA A 490 7.17 4.60 7.13
C ALA A 490 6.00 5.31 7.78
N ALA A 491 5.98 6.64 7.70
CA ALA A 491 4.81 7.40 8.10
C ALA A 491 4.56 8.57 7.14
N SER A 492 3.30 8.85 6.82
CA SER A 492 2.93 10.06 6.12
C SER A 492 1.72 10.73 6.73
N SER A 493 1.72 12.06 6.73
CA SER A 493 0.64 12.85 7.30
C SER A 493 -0.02 13.79 6.29
N THR A 494 -1.30 14.02 6.50
CA THR A 494 -2.08 15.13 5.94
C THR A 494 -3.22 15.45 6.89
N TYR A 495 -4.05 16.44 6.57
CA TYR A 495 -5.30 16.67 7.32
C TYR A 495 -6.29 15.52 7.08
N GLY A 496 -7.12 15.25 8.07
CA GLY A 496 -8.15 14.22 7.97
C GLY A 496 -9.03 14.39 6.73
N SER A 497 -9.44 15.62 6.42
CA SER A 497 -10.24 15.96 5.25
C SER A 497 -9.59 15.58 3.89
N PHE A 498 -8.26 15.51 3.80
CA PHE A 498 -7.53 15.18 2.58
C PHE A 498 -7.03 13.73 2.54
N SER A 499 -7.30 12.96 3.58
CA SER A 499 -6.84 11.57 3.70
C SER A 499 -7.27 10.67 2.54
N TYR A 500 -8.39 10.97 1.87
CA TYR A 500 -8.87 10.21 0.72
C TYR A 500 -7.87 10.17 -0.45
N LEU A 501 -7.01 11.18 -0.59
CA LEU A 501 -5.98 11.25 -1.62
C LEU A 501 -4.91 10.15 -1.47
N LYS A 502 -4.75 9.56 -0.30
CA LYS A 502 -3.82 8.46 -0.02
C LYS A 502 -4.40 7.07 -0.30
N TYR A 503 -5.71 6.95 -0.43
CA TYR A 503 -6.41 5.67 -0.46
C TYR A 503 -5.90 4.72 -1.54
N GLY A 504 -5.64 5.22 -2.76
CA GLY A 504 -5.19 4.39 -3.89
C GLY A 504 -3.94 3.57 -3.56
N MET A 505 -2.93 4.18 -2.97
CA MET A 505 -1.68 3.52 -2.63
C MET A 505 -1.80 2.63 -1.38
N ALA A 506 -2.52 3.10 -0.36
CA ALA A 506 -2.80 2.29 0.83
C ALA A 506 -3.58 1.01 0.46
N ARG A 507 -4.53 1.10 -0.49
CA ARG A 507 -5.26 -0.04 -1.01
C ARG A 507 -4.33 -1.07 -1.68
N LEU A 508 -3.37 -0.64 -2.51
CA LEU A 508 -2.42 -1.55 -3.16
C LEU A 508 -1.49 -2.21 -2.14
N LEU A 509 -1.01 -1.48 -1.13
CA LEU A 509 -0.23 -2.05 -0.04
C LEU A 509 -1.04 -3.11 0.74
N SER A 510 -2.31 -2.82 1.04
CA SER A 510 -3.20 -3.77 1.71
C SER A 510 -3.40 -5.05 0.91
N GLN A 511 -3.59 -4.94 -0.41
CA GLN A 511 -3.72 -6.09 -1.31
C GLN A 511 -2.42 -6.89 -1.39
N MET A 512 -1.28 -6.20 -1.52
CA MET A 512 0.02 -6.86 -1.55
C MET A 512 0.29 -7.64 -0.27
N ALA A 513 -0.01 -7.06 0.89
CA ALA A 513 0.23 -7.70 2.18
C ALA A 513 -0.61 -8.97 2.42
N GLN A 514 -1.70 -9.16 1.67
CA GLN A 514 -2.54 -10.34 1.78
C GLN A 514 -1.85 -11.60 1.24
N ASP A 515 -1.14 -11.48 0.11
CA ASP A 515 -0.64 -12.64 -0.65
C ASP A 515 0.89 -12.62 -0.84
N CYS A 516 1.58 -11.56 -0.39
CA CYS A 516 3.03 -11.46 -0.45
C CYS A 516 3.69 -12.48 0.48
N PRO A 517 4.60 -13.34 -0.03
CA PRO A 517 5.27 -14.32 0.81
C PRO A 517 6.31 -13.69 1.76
N TRP A 518 6.72 -12.44 1.51
CA TRP A 518 7.73 -11.75 2.31
C TRP A 518 7.11 -10.97 3.47
N LYS A 519 7.86 -10.86 4.55
CA LYS A 519 7.53 -9.93 5.64
C LYS A 519 7.67 -8.50 5.16
N LEU A 520 6.65 -7.69 5.47
CA LEU A 520 6.60 -6.28 5.12
C LEU A 520 6.78 -5.40 6.35
N GLY A 521 7.30 -4.20 6.15
CA GLY A 521 7.26 -3.14 7.15
C GLY A 521 5.86 -2.55 7.31
N LYS A 522 5.76 -1.49 8.10
CA LYS A 522 4.48 -0.84 8.44
C LYS A 522 4.43 0.59 7.94
N VAL A 523 3.23 1.01 7.56
CA VAL A 523 2.93 2.40 7.21
C VAL A 523 1.99 3.00 8.26
N LEU A 524 2.45 4.05 8.92
CA LEU A 524 1.61 4.88 9.79
C LEU A 524 0.95 5.98 8.93
N TRP A 525 -0.34 5.86 8.75
CA TRP A 525 -1.17 6.85 8.06
C TRP A 525 -1.70 7.85 9.09
N VAL A 526 -1.07 9.02 9.18
CA VAL A 526 -1.47 10.06 10.11
C VAL A 526 -2.51 10.96 9.45
N ALA A 527 -3.73 10.95 10.00
CA ALA A 527 -4.81 11.88 9.69
C ALA A 527 -4.86 12.95 10.78
N GLY A 528 -4.08 13.99 10.61
CA GLY A 528 -4.10 15.15 11.51
C GLY A 528 -5.38 15.95 11.32
N HIS A 529 -5.84 16.64 12.36
CA HIS A 529 -7.04 17.48 12.31
C HIS A 529 -8.30 16.71 11.85
N SER A 530 -8.54 15.55 12.46
CA SER A 530 -9.75 14.77 12.24
C SER A 530 -10.93 15.36 13.05
N GLY A 531 -12.15 15.30 12.48
CA GLY A 531 -13.35 15.82 13.13
C GLY A 531 -13.55 17.34 12.99
N PRO A 532 -14.48 17.93 13.76
CA PRO A 532 -14.78 19.36 13.75
C PRO A 532 -13.74 20.19 14.50
N GLU A 533 -12.80 19.57 15.18
CA GLU A 533 -11.80 20.23 16.02
C GLU A 533 -10.74 21.03 15.24
N THR A 534 -10.87 21.16 13.93
CA THR A 534 -10.10 22.11 13.11
C THR A 534 -10.53 23.56 13.32
N ALA A 535 -11.75 23.77 13.82
CA ALA A 535 -12.33 25.02 14.30
C ALA A 535 -12.16 26.25 13.37
N ASP A 536 -10.98 26.88 13.36
CA ASP A 536 -10.73 28.13 12.61
C ASP A 536 -10.82 27.98 11.06
N ASP A 537 -10.77 26.75 10.57
CA ASP A 537 -10.85 26.45 9.15
C ASP A 537 -12.32 26.43 8.66
N SER A 538 -12.53 26.23 7.36
CA SER A 538 -13.85 26.14 6.76
C SER A 538 -14.30 24.70 6.55
N ARG A 539 -15.53 24.51 6.03
CA ARG A 539 -16.12 23.20 5.68
C ARG A 539 -15.18 22.31 4.85
N THR A 540 -14.36 22.90 3.99
CA THR A 540 -13.41 22.16 3.14
C THR A 540 -12.32 21.42 3.93
N HIS A 541 -12.07 21.85 5.19
CA HIS A 541 -11.04 21.28 6.04
C HIS A 541 -11.60 20.39 7.16
N PHE A 542 -12.91 20.37 7.38
CA PHE A 542 -13.52 19.55 8.43
C PHE A 542 -13.69 18.11 7.97
N GLY A 543 -12.97 17.22 8.64
CA GLY A 543 -12.88 15.81 8.26
C GLY A 543 -13.87 14.92 9.02
N ILE A 544 -15.11 15.34 9.29
CA ILE A 544 -16.07 14.53 10.06
C ILE A 544 -16.47 13.20 9.38
N PHE A 545 -16.29 13.09 8.06
CA PHE A 545 -16.49 11.86 7.29
C PHE A 545 -15.17 11.20 6.88
N ALA A 546 -14.04 11.89 7.02
CA ALA A 546 -12.75 11.47 6.48
C ALA A 546 -12.24 10.14 7.04
N PRO A 547 -12.41 9.79 8.34
CA PRO A 547 -12.00 8.49 8.84
C PRO A 547 -12.71 7.30 8.19
N GLY A 548 -13.81 7.52 7.46
CA GLY A 548 -14.47 6.50 6.66
C GLY A 548 -13.56 5.89 5.59
N VAL A 549 -12.64 6.68 5.04
CA VAL A 549 -11.66 6.20 4.04
C VAL A 549 -10.81 5.05 4.58
N THR A 550 -10.37 5.15 5.83
CA THR A 550 -9.55 4.12 6.48
C THR A 550 -10.36 2.89 6.95
N GLN A 551 -11.69 2.94 6.83
CA GLN A 551 -12.60 1.82 7.08
C GLN A 551 -12.97 1.05 5.78
N LEU A 552 -12.52 1.52 4.60
CA LEU A 552 -12.81 0.90 3.30
C LEU A 552 -11.82 -0.23 2.95
N PHE A 553 -11.47 -1.04 3.95
CA PHE A 553 -10.51 -2.14 3.81
C PHE A 553 -11.10 -3.43 4.40
N PRO A 554 -10.63 -4.60 3.94
CA PRO A 554 -10.95 -5.85 4.60
C PRO A 554 -10.50 -5.86 6.06
N LYS A 555 -11.21 -6.59 6.92
CA LYS A 555 -10.78 -6.78 8.31
C LYS A 555 -9.36 -7.32 8.39
N GLY A 556 -8.55 -6.78 9.30
CA GLY A 556 -7.17 -7.18 9.49
C GLY A 556 -6.15 -6.48 8.58
N SER A 557 -6.59 -5.64 7.62
CA SER A 557 -5.68 -4.92 6.73
C SER A 557 -5.26 -3.54 7.27
N VAL A 558 -6.10 -2.92 8.08
CA VAL A 558 -5.87 -1.59 8.67
C VAL A 558 -6.31 -1.58 10.13
N ILE A 559 -5.52 -0.95 10.99
CA ILE A 559 -5.89 -0.64 12.37
C ILE A 559 -6.20 0.85 12.45
N ASN A 560 -7.43 1.19 12.83
CA ASN A 560 -7.83 2.58 13.07
C ASN A 560 -7.67 2.94 14.55
N LEU A 561 -6.94 4.00 14.85
CA LEU A 561 -6.62 4.47 16.20
C LEU A 561 -7.23 5.85 16.43
N HIS A 562 -7.99 6.00 17.50
CA HIS A 562 -8.66 7.24 17.92
C HIS A 562 -8.33 7.56 19.39
N PRO A 563 -7.07 7.85 19.75
CA PRO A 563 -6.72 8.27 21.11
C PRO A 563 -7.34 9.65 21.41
N TRP A 564 -8.04 9.82 22.53
CA TRP A 564 -8.70 11.10 22.80
C TRP A 564 -7.81 12.12 23.54
N GLU A 565 -6.80 11.65 24.25
CA GLU A 565 -5.89 12.54 24.97
C GLU A 565 -4.43 12.14 24.73
N TYR A 566 -3.48 12.96 25.15
CA TYR A 566 -2.06 12.85 24.88
C TYR A 566 -1.47 11.49 25.27
N ASN A 567 -1.77 11.02 26.50
CA ASN A 567 -1.13 9.82 27.05
C ASN A 567 -1.59 8.52 26.36
N GLU A 568 -2.73 8.54 25.69
CA GLU A 568 -3.19 7.36 24.95
C GLU A 568 -2.45 7.14 23.62
N VAL A 569 -1.84 8.18 23.04
CA VAL A 569 -1.19 8.07 21.71
C VAL A 569 -0.01 7.08 21.74
N PRO A 570 0.97 7.18 22.64
CA PRO A 570 2.05 6.20 22.73
C PRO A 570 1.54 4.77 22.97
N VAL A 571 0.48 4.65 23.77
CA VAL A 571 -0.10 3.37 24.15
C VAL A 571 -0.74 2.65 22.97
N VAL A 572 -1.61 3.32 22.21
CA VAL A 572 -2.28 2.71 21.07
C VAL A 572 -1.30 2.45 19.92
N LEU A 573 -0.25 3.28 19.76
CA LEU A 573 0.81 3.05 18.78
C LEU A 573 1.61 1.78 19.12
N GLY A 574 2.08 1.64 20.36
CA GLY A 574 2.81 0.44 20.80
C GLY A 574 1.98 -0.83 20.62
N ALA A 575 0.70 -0.78 21.00
CA ALA A 575 -0.22 -1.92 20.83
C ALA A 575 -0.45 -2.28 19.34
N ALA A 576 -0.67 -1.28 18.48
CA ALA A 576 -0.92 -1.52 17.07
C ALA A 576 0.32 -2.00 16.31
N LEU A 577 1.49 -1.45 16.62
CA LEU A 577 2.76 -1.85 15.97
C LEU A 577 3.14 -3.29 16.26
N LYS A 578 2.68 -3.86 17.37
CA LYS A 578 2.92 -5.27 17.73
C LYS A 578 2.16 -6.25 16.82
N LEU A 579 1.04 -5.83 16.21
CA LEU A 579 0.22 -6.68 15.35
C LEU A 579 0.81 -6.79 13.95
N ASP A 580 0.62 -7.93 13.29
CA ASP A 580 1.06 -8.15 11.90
C ASP A 580 0.05 -7.55 10.91
N VAL A 581 -0.04 -6.21 10.91
CA VAL A 581 -0.92 -5.43 10.04
C VAL A 581 -0.10 -4.33 9.37
N PRO A 582 -0.18 -4.18 8.04
CA PRO A 582 0.70 -3.29 7.28
C PRO A 582 0.39 -1.81 7.44
N ILE A 583 -0.87 -1.45 7.77
CA ILE A 583 -1.33 -0.06 7.81
C ILE A 583 -1.95 0.27 9.16
N ILE A 584 -1.43 1.32 9.79
CA ILE A 584 -1.96 1.87 11.04
C ILE A 584 -2.45 3.30 10.74
N ALA A 585 -3.76 3.52 10.83
CA ALA A 585 -4.38 4.82 10.63
C ALA A 585 -4.58 5.51 11.97
N LEU A 586 -3.86 6.60 12.21
CA LEU A 586 -3.89 7.37 13.46
C LEU A 586 -4.64 8.70 13.25
N HIS A 587 -5.75 8.85 13.92
CA HIS A 587 -6.61 10.02 13.86
C HIS A 587 -6.32 10.96 15.03
N LEU A 588 -5.80 12.15 14.75
CA LEU A 588 -5.36 13.14 15.74
C LEU A 588 -6.10 14.47 15.57
N THR A 589 -6.10 15.28 16.61
CA THR A 589 -6.86 16.54 16.69
C THR A 589 -6.00 17.72 17.21
N ARG A 590 -6.52 18.95 17.06
CA ARG A 590 -5.80 20.20 17.42
C ARG A 590 -5.96 20.62 18.88
N PRO A 591 -7.13 20.48 19.54
CA PRO A 591 -7.37 21.07 20.84
C PRO A 591 -6.40 20.55 21.92
N SER A 592 -5.96 21.46 22.77
CA SER A 592 -5.25 21.10 24.00
C SER A 592 -6.24 20.59 25.03
N ILE A 593 -6.17 19.30 25.30
CA ILE A 593 -7.03 18.64 26.29
C ILE A 593 -6.27 18.51 27.61
N GLU A 594 -6.97 18.78 28.70
CA GLU A 594 -6.44 18.54 30.03
C GLU A 594 -6.34 17.05 30.33
N ILE A 595 -5.16 16.61 30.76
CA ILE A 595 -4.94 15.23 31.21
C ILE A 595 -5.76 14.98 32.45
N PRO A 596 -6.73 14.04 32.44
CA PRO A 596 -7.61 13.82 33.57
C PRO A 596 -6.88 13.21 34.77
N ASP A 597 -7.25 13.58 35.95
CA ASP A 597 -6.92 12.78 37.14
C ASP A 597 -7.84 11.57 37.21
N ARG A 598 -7.40 10.52 36.49
CA ARG A 598 -8.17 9.27 36.36
C ARG A 598 -8.44 8.60 37.72
N SER A 599 -7.54 8.81 38.69
CA SER A 599 -7.72 8.29 40.06
C SER A 599 -8.89 8.97 40.78
N THR A 600 -8.90 10.28 40.81
CA THR A 600 -9.99 11.08 41.42
C THR A 600 -11.31 10.83 40.71
N LEU A 601 -11.32 10.70 39.40
CA LEU A 601 -12.50 10.42 38.57
C LEU A 601 -12.92 8.96 38.55
N LYS A 602 -12.22 8.08 39.25
CA LYS A 602 -12.43 6.62 39.27
C LYS A 602 -12.40 5.97 37.87
N MET A 603 -11.67 6.56 36.95
CA MET A 603 -11.44 6.03 35.61
C MET A 603 -10.28 5.02 35.63
N VAL A 604 -10.30 4.08 34.70
CA VAL A 604 -9.17 3.16 34.48
C VAL A 604 -7.95 3.90 33.93
N SER A 605 -6.77 3.30 34.00
CA SER A 605 -5.53 3.85 33.44
C SER A 605 -5.63 4.11 31.94
N HIS A 606 -4.89 5.11 31.43
CA HIS A 606 -4.74 5.36 29.99
C HIS A 606 -4.14 4.15 29.23
N PHE A 607 -3.42 3.25 29.92
CA PHE A 607 -2.92 2.01 29.32
C PHE A 607 -4.03 1.07 28.84
N GLU A 608 -5.25 1.18 29.37
CA GLU A 608 -6.39 0.41 28.88
C GLU A 608 -6.78 0.76 27.43
N ALA A 609 -6.34 1.91 26.90
CA ALA A 609 -6.54 2.30 25.50
C ALA A 609 -5.92 1.27 24.52
N ALA A 610 -4.86 0.56 24.92
CA ALA A 610 -4.27 -0.54 24.15
C ALA A 610 -5.25 -1.69 23.85
N LYS A 611 -6.31 -1.83 24.63
CA LYS A 611 -7.34 -2.86 24.45
C LYS A 611 -8.43 -2.47 23.46
N GLY A 612 -8.36 -1.28 22.89
CA GLY A 612 -9.29 -0.79 21.88
C GLY A 612 -10.62 -0.25 22.37
N ALA A 613 -11.11 -0.71 23.51
CA ALA A 613 -12.27 -0.13 24.22
C ALA A 613 -12.15 -0.40 25.71
N TYR A 614 -12.57 0.57 26.53
CA TYR A 614 -12.51 0.43 27.98
C TYR A 614 -13.66 1.19 28.65
N ILE A 615 -14.05 0.72 29.86
CA ILE A 615 -15.12 1.35 30.63
C ILE A 615 -14.57 2.60 31.33
N VAL A 616 -15.18 3.75 31.04
CA VAL A 616 -14.91 5.04 31.70
C VAL A 616 -15.74 5.18 32.96
N ARG A 617 -17.02 4.78 32.88
CA ARG A 617 -17.98 4.74 34.00
C ARG A 617 -18.86 3.50 33.82
N ASP A 618 -19.05 2.77 34.92
CA ASP A 618 -19.96 1.61 34.93
C ASP A 618 -21.24 1.96 35.68
N TYR A 619 -22.23 1.09 35.59
CA TYR A 619 -23.48 1.20 36.35
C TYR A 619 -23.25 1.05 37.85
N GLU A 620 -24.03 1.80 38.64
CA GLU A 620 -24.22 1.47 40.05
C GLU A 620 -25.20 0.31 40.17
N PRO A 621 -24.82 -0.80 40.83
CA PRO A 621 -25.60 -2.06 40.80
C PRO A 621 -27.04 -1.92 41.32
N GLU A 622 -27.23 -1.06 42.31
CA GLU A 622 -28.50 -0.93 43.03
C GLU A 622 -29.49 0.05 42.37
N LYS A 623 -29.08 0.74 41.31
CA LYS A 623 -29.88 1.75 40.63
C LYS A 623 -30.40 1.25 39.27
N PRO A 624 -31.57 1.70 38.83
CA PRO A 624 -32.07 1.45 37.48
C PRO A 624 -31.04 1.91 36.45
N ARG A 625 -30.79 1.06 35.42
CA ARG A 625 -29.86 1.41 34.35
C ARG A 625 -30.47 2.39 33.35
N GLY A 626 -29.71 3.40 32.94
CA GLY A 626 -30.10 4.38 31.93
C GLY A 626 -29.66 4.05 30.51
N GLY A 627 -28.81 3.01 30.34
CA GLY A 627 -28.28 2.58 29.07
C GLY A 627 -26.79 2.87 28.90
N THR A 628 -26.21 2.42 27.77
CA THR A 628 -24.76 2.49 27.48
C THR A 628 -24.45 3.51 26.39
N PHE A 629 -23.39 4.27 26.55
CA PHE A 629 -22.87 5.20 25.56
C PHE A 629 -21.47 4.78 25.12
N TYR A 630 -21.29 4.55 23.83
CA TYR A 630 -19.97 4.32 23.21
C TYR A 630 -19.46 5.65 22.71
N VAL A 631 -18.29 6.08 23.21
CA VAL A 631 -17.73 7.39 22.93
C VAL A 631 -16.48 7.26 22.08
N GLN A 632 -16.38 8.06 21.01
CA GLN A 632 -15.17 8.16 20.20
C GLN A 632 -14.91 9.62 19.80
N GLY A 633 -13.65 10.02 19.87
CA GLY A 633 -13.18 11.33 19.47
C GLY A 633 -12.82 12.23 20.66
N THR A 634 -11.88 13.15 20.40
CA THR A 634 -11.20 13.96 21.43
C THR A 634 -12.17 14.85 22.21
N SER A 635 -12.86 15.76 21.53
CA SER A 635 -13.74 16.74 22.20
C SER A 635 -14.99 16.09 22.79
N ALA A 636 -15.51 15.03 22.13
CA ALA A 636 -16.63 14.26 22.68
C ALA A 636 -16.26 13.66 24.04
N MET A 637 -15.12 12.97 24.12
CA MET A 637 -14.69 12.36 25.37
C MET A 637 -14.28 13.37 26.42
N ALA A 638 -13.57 14.44 26.04
CA ALA A 638 -13.20 15.52 26.98
C ALA A 638 -14.44 16.18 27.62
N ASN A 639 -15.49 16.42 26.83
CA ASN A 639 -16.73 16.99 27.33
C ASN A 639 -17.54 16.02 28.19
N VAL A 640 -17.53 14.72 27.86
CA VAL A 640 -18.11 13.67 28.72
C VAL A 640 -17.40 13.63 30.08
N VAL A 641 -16.07 13.68 30.12
CA VAL A 641 -15.28 13.68 31.37
C VAL A 641 -15.63 14.86 32.25
N LYS A 642 -15.80 16.06 31.67
CA LYS A 642 -16.23 17.27 32.40
C LYS A 642 -17.60 17.11 33.07
N MET A 643 -18.45 16.23 32.55
CA MET A 643 -19.83 16.03 33.02
C MET A 643 -19.99 14.88 34.01
N LEU A 644 -18.96 14.08 34.28
CA LEU A 644 -19.09 12.90 35.15
C LEU A 644 -19.75 13.24 36.51
N THR A 645 -19.34 14.34 37.16
CA THR A 645 -19.95 14.83 38.41
C THR A 645 -21.42 15.24 38.21
N THR A 646 -21.73 15.92 37.11
CA THR A 646 -23.11 16.34 36.80
C THR A 646 -24.03 15.15 36.56
N LEU A 647 -23.51 14.06 35.95
CA LEU A 647 -24.25 12.81 35.77
C LEU A 647 -24.60 12.16 37.12
N ASP A 648 -23.68 12.23 38.09
CA ASP A 648 -23.91 11.74 39.46
C ASP A 648 -24.93 12.62 40.20
N GLU A 649 -24.81 13.94 40.11
CA GLU A 649 -25.77 14.91 40.73
C GLU A 649 -27.18 14.74 40.18
N LYS A 650 -27.35 14.36 38.91
CA LYS A 650 -28.64 14.13 38.26
C LYS A 650 -29.14 12.68 38.39
N ASP A 651 -28.43 11.85 39.12
CA ASP A 651 -28.74 10.44 39.32
C ASP A 651 -28.91 9.64 37.99
N LEU A 652 -28.13 10.00 36.96
CA LEU A 652 -28.15 9.33 35.64
C LEU A 652 -27.23 8.12 35.69
N ASN A 653 -27.80 6.94 35.97
CA ASN A 653 -27.07 5.67 36.05
C ASN A 653 -26.79 5.06 34.66
N ILE A 654 -25.83 5.62 33.97
CA ILE A 654 -25.42 5.20 32.63
C ILE A 654 -24.02 4.57 32.62
N LYS A 655 -23.78 3.69 31.67
CA LYS A 655 -22.47 3.13 31.37
C LYS A 655 -21.84 3.93 30.23
N ILE A 656 -20.56 4.27 30.37
CA ILE A 656 -19.77 4.99 29.36
C ILE A 656 -18.54 4.14 29.00
N VAL A 657 -18.39 3.86 27.72
CA VAL A 657 -17.27 3.10 27.15
C VAL A 657 -16.56 3.98 26.13
N TYR A 658 -15.27 4.19 26.31
CA TYR A 658 -14.45 4.85 25.29
C TYR A 658 -13.95 3.82 24.26
N VAL A 659 -13.98 4.18 22.97
CA VAL A 659 -13.53 3.36 21.86
C VAL A 659 -12.29 3.98 21.23
N SER A 660 -11.11 3.48 21.58
CA SER A 660 -9.83 3.90 21.00
C SER A 660 -9.51 3.21 19.69
N SER A 661 -10.00 1.96 19.47
CA SER A 661 -9.83 1.20 18.25
C SER A 661 -10.73 -0.04 18.22
N THR A 662 -11.59 -0.15 17.23
CA THR A 662 -12.40 -1.36 17.02
C THR A 662 -11.52 -2.59 16.78
N GLN A 663 -10.45 -2.46 15.98
CA GLN A 663 -9.56 -3.56 15.62
C GLN A 663 -8.75 -4.06 16.82
N LEU A 664 -8.23 -3.19 17.67
CA LEU A 664 -7.55 -3.59 18.90
C LEU A 664 -8.52 -4.29 19.87
N PHE A 665 -9.77 -3.84 19.94
CA PHE A 665 -10.78 -4.47 20.77
C PHE A 665 -11.16 -5.86 20.28
N GLU A 666 -11.27 -6.07 18.99
CA GLU A 666 -11.54 -7.38 18.38
C GLU A 666 -10.43 -8.42 18.65
N GLN A 667 -9.19 -7.97 18.88
CA GLN A 667 -8.07 -8.85 19.26
C GLN A 667 -8.11 -9.30 20.73
N GLN A 668 -8.96 -8.68 21.56
CA GLN A 668 -9.02 -9.03 22.97
C GLN A 668 -9.71 -10.39 23.17
N PRO A 669 -9.39 -11.10 24.27
CA PRO A 669 -10.10 -12.32 24.65
C PRO A 669 -11.62 -12.09 24.75
N GLU A 670 -12.42 -13.06 24.35
CA GLU A 670 -13.88 -12.98 24.37
C GLU A 670 -14.44 -12.58 25.76
N SER A 671 -13.77 -13.04 26.82
CA SER A 671 -14.12 -12.70 28.21
C SER A 671 -14.00 -11.18 28.48
N TYR A 672 -12.96 -10.54 27.92
CA TYR A 672 -12.81 -9.09 28.02
C TYR A 672 -13.86 -8.38 27.17
N GLN A 673 -14.08 -8.80 25.93
CA GLN A 673 -15.08 -8.21 25.05
C GLN A 673 -16.47 -8.27 25.70
N LYS A 674 -16.85 -9.40 26.29
CA LYS A 674 -18.14 -9.56 26.99
C LYS A 674 -18.25 -8.74 28.27
N LYS A 675 -17.14 -8.43 28.94
CA LYS A 675 -17.09 -7.51 30.07
C LYS A 675 -17.39 -6.07 29.64
N ILE A 676 -16.84 -5.65 28.50
CA ILE A 676 -17.03 -4.30 27.98
C ILE A 676 -18.42 -4.14 27.36
N ILE A 677 -18.88 -5.11 26.56
CA ILE A 677 -20.16 -5.07 25.86
C ILE A 677 -20.97 -6.33 26.23
N THR A 678 -21.98 -6.17 27.07
CA THR A 678 -22.91 -7.25 27.37
C THR A 678 -24.00 -7.35 26.31
N ALA A 679 -24.78 -8.43 26.29
CA ALA A 679 -25.94 -8.56 25.40
C ALA A 679 -26.98 -7.44 25.65
N ALA A 680 -27.14 -7.00 26.90
CA ALA A 680 -28.03 -5.89 27.23
C ALA A 680 -27.49 -4.54 26.69
N ASP A 681 -26.18 -4.32 26.77
CA ASP A 681 -25.53 -3.10 26.21
C ASP A 681 -25.74 -2.99 24.70
N ARG A 682 -25.83 -4.11 23.96
CA ARG A 682 -26.11 -4.09 22.51
C ARG A 682 -27.53 -3.63 22.17
N ILE A 683 -28.47 -3.88 23.05
CA ILE A 683 -29.86 -3.49 22.84
C ILE A 683 -30.08 -2.04 23.31
N ASP A 684 -29.58 -1.71 24.49
CA ASP A 684 -29.83 -0.43 25.18
C ASP A 684 -28.59 0.45 25.19
N SER A 685 -28.19 0.90 24.00
CA SER A 685 -27.00 1.76 23.81
C SER A 685 -27.18 2.81 22.72
N THR A 686 -26.30 3.78 22.69
CA THR A 686 -26.11 4.71 21.57
C THR A 686 -24.65 5.19 21.56
N VAL A 687 -24.31 6.11 20.65
CA VAL A 687 -22.95 6.62 20.46
C VAL A 687 -22.86 8.12 20.70
N ILE A 688 -21.68 8.57 21.12
CA ILE A 688 -21.28 10.00 21.15
C ILE A 688 -19.98 10.11 20.36
N THR A 689 -19.97 10.88 19.26
CA THR A 689 -18.78 10.99 18.42
C THR A 689 -18.58 12.39 17.83
N THR A 690 -17.32 12.80 17.73
CA THR A 690 -16.92 14.03 17.01
C THR A 690 -17.00 13.89 15.50
N GLN A 691 -17.28 12.72 15.01
CA GLN A 691 -17.34 12.40 13.58
C GLN A 691 -18.77 12.09 13.15
N SER A 692 -18.94 11.64 11.91
CA SER A 692 -20.22 11.13 11.46
C SER A 692 -20.61 9.85 12.24
N ARG A 693 -21.89 9.76 12.63
CA ARG A 693 -22.45 8.54 13.26
C ARG A 693 -22.25 7.29 12.41
N SER A 694 -22.23 7.43 11.09
CA SER A 694 -22.01 6.30 10.16
C SER A 694 -20.64 5.62 10.35
N LEU A 695 -19.65 6.33 10.90
CA LEU A 695 -18.31 5.78 11.19
C LEU A 695 -18.27 4.93 12.46
N MET A 696 -19.32 5.02 13.30
CA MET A 696 -19.51 4.21 14.49
C MET A 696 -20.37 2.96 14.23
N LYS A 697 -20.53 2.53 12.95
CA LYS A 697 -21.40 1.42 12.55
C LYS A 697 -21.18 0.12 13.32
N ASP A 698 -19.95 -0.16 13.74
CA ASP A 698 -19.61 -1.37 14.49
C ASP A 698 -20.08 -1.28 15.98
N TRP A 699 -20.51 -0.11 16.42
CA TRP A 699 -20.99 0.19 17.80
C TRP A 699 -22.43 0.65 17.83
N ILE A 700 -23.11 0.69 16.66
CA ILE A 700 -24.54 0.96 16.51
C ILE A 700 -25.22 -0.36 16.14
N PHE A 701 -25.90 -0.97 17.11
CA PHE A 701 -26.39 -2.34 16.98
C PHE A 701 -27.83 -2.46 16.46
N ASN A 702 -28.55 -1.33 16.41
CA ASN A 702 -29.92 -1.28 15.88
C ASN A 702 -30.34 0.15 15.54
N ASP A 703 -31.46 0.30 14.83
CA ASP A 703 -31.98 1.60 14.37
C ASP A 703 -32.38 2.54 15.50
N ASN A 704 -32.87 2.02 16.63
CA ASN A 704 -33.17 2.83 17.80
C ASN A 704 -31.88 3.43 18.40
N ASN A 705 -30.77 2.67 18.40
CA ASN A 705 -29.48 3.19 18.84
C ASN A 705 -29.03 4.33 17.93
N LEU A 706 -29.22 4.20 16.63
CA LEU A 706 -28.86 5.22 15.64
C LEU A 706 -29.70 6.52 15.83
N ALA A 707 -30.98 6.40 16.12
CA ALA A 707 -31.88 7.56 16.29
C ALA A 707 -31.51 8.46 17.46
N TYR A 708 -30.75 7.95 18.44
CA TYR A 708 -30.26 8.68 19.61
C TYR A 708 -28.79 9.03 19.53
N ALA A 709 -28.12 8.77 18.40
CA ALA A 709 -26.70 9.10 18.23
C ALA A 709 -26.46 10.61 18.40
N ILE A 710 -25.45 10.94 19.21
CA ILE A 710 -24.97 12.31 19.42
C ILE A 710 -23.70 12.44 18.58
N SER A 711 -23.77 13.17 17.46
CA SER A 711 -22.70 13.19 16.48
C SER A 711 -22.59 14.52 15.75
N SER A 712 -21.43 14.81 15.18
CA SER A 712 -21.22 16.05 14.42
C SER A 712 -22.13 16.20 13.19
N ASP A 713 -22.69 15.10 12.70
CA ASP A 713 -23.58 15.05 11.53
C ASP A 713 -25.07 14.87 11.94
N TRP A 714 -25.47 15.35 13.14
CA TRP A 714 -26.82 15.19 13.67
C TRP A 714 -27.93 15.68 12.73
N ASP A 715 -27.62 16.68 11.87
CA ASP A 715 -28.50 17.31 10.89
C ASP A 715 -28.11 17.00 9.43
N ASP A 716 -27.20 16.04 9.22
CA ASP A 716 -26.65 15.65 7.91
C ASP A 716 -25.96 16.79 7.15
N GLN A 717 -25.39 17.78 7.87
CA GLN A 717 -24.73 18.96 7.32
C GLN A 717 -23.21 18.96 7.61
N TRP A 718 -22.45 19.63 6.72
CA TRP A 718 -21.07 20.00 6.99
C TRP A 718 -21.00 21.11 8.03
N ARG A 719 -20.03 21.04 8.97
CA ARG A 719 -19.81 22.09 9.98
C ARG A 719 -19.16 23.33 9.36
N THR A 720 -19.44 24.49 9.97
CA THR A 720 -18.84 25.79 9.60
C THR A 720 -17.57 26.05 10.41
N GLY A 721 -16.76 27.05 10.01
CA GLY A 721 -15.64 27.53 10.81
C GLY A 721 -16.10 28.47 11.94
N GLY A 722 -15.29 28.55 12.97
CA GLY A 722 -15.51 29.40 14.16
C GLY A 722 -14.48 29.07 15.25
N THR A 723 -14.69 29.58 16.45
CA THR A 723 -13.95 29.11 17.61
C THR A 723 -14.31 27.64 17.89
N LEU A 724 -13.47 26.92 18.64
CA LEU A 724 -13.75 25.55 19.02
C LEU A 724 -15.11 25.38 19.70
N ASP A 725 -15.45 26.28 20.61
CA ASP A 725 -16.71 26.21 21.34
C ASP A 725 -17.92 26.44 20.42
N GLU A 726 -17.83 27.40 19.48
CA GLU A 726 -18.89 27.64 18.50
C GLU A 726 -19.12 26.44 17.58
N VAL A 727 -18.04 25.84 17.10
CA VAL A 727 -18.12 24.65 16.22
C VAL A 727 -18.66 23.43 16.97
N LEU A 728 -18.26 23.23 18.22
CA LEU A 728 -18.77 22.14 19.05
C LEU A 728 -20.24 22.34 19.43
N ASP A 729 -20.68 23.59 19.60
CA ASP A 729 -22.09 23.90 19.86
C ASP A 729 -22.94 23.64 18.60
N GLU A 730 -22.50 24.12 17.43
CA GLU A 730 -23.13 23.79 16.13
C GLU A 730 -23.22 22.28 15.89
N ALA A 731 -22.17 21.54 16.26
CA ALA A 731 -22.10 20.09 16.12
C ALA A 731 -22.91 19.32 17.20
N HIS A 732 -23.58 19.99 18.10
CA HIS A 732 -24.27 19.40 19.26
C HIS A 732 -23.36 18.57 20.17
N LEU A 733 -22.10 18.97 20.30
CA LEU A 733 -21.06 18.31 21.11
C LEU A 733 -20.55 19.15 22.27
N SER A 734 -21.13 20.33 22.51
CA SER A 734 -20.91 21.04 23.77
C SER A 734 -21.44 20.23 24.97
N PRO A 735 -20.93 20.43 26.20
CA PRO A 735 -21.41 19.71 27.39
C PRO A 735 -22.92 19.75 27.53
N GLU A 736 -23.54 20.90 27.25
CA GLU A 736 -24.98 21.08 27.34
C GLU A 736 -25.76 20.21 26.34
N TRP A 737 -25.33 20.13 25.09
CA TRP A 737 -25.98 19.31 24.07
C TRP A 737 -25.82 17.83 24.35
N ILE A 738 -24.60 17.40 24.75
CA ILE A 738 -24.36 16.01 25.13
C ILE A 738 -25.25 15.63 26.31
N LEU A 739 -25.36 16.50 27.35
CA LEU A 739 -26.22 16.22 28.48
C LEU A 739 -27.70 16.09 28.09
N LYS A 740 -28.22 17.00 27.25
CA LYS A 740 -29.59 16.90 26.71
C LYS A 740 -29.81 15.59 25.96
N GLY A 741 -28.84 15.16 25.15
CA GLY A 741 -28.91 13.91 24.43
C GLY A 741 -28.94 12.67 25.35
N ILE A 742 -28.12 12.70 26.41
CA ILE A 742 -28.11 11.65 27.45
C ILE A 742 -29.44 11.63 28.20
N GLU A 743 -29.92 12.78 28.69
CA GLU A 743 -31.19 12.88 29.39
C GLU A 743 -32.36 12.37 28.55
N ARG A 744 -32.42 12.73 27.25
CA ARG A 744 -33.43 12.23 26.31
C ARG A 744 -33.36 10.71 26.18
N PHE A 745 -32.15 10.17 25.99
CA PHE A 745 -31.93 8.72 25.82
C PHE A 745 -32.41 7.95 27.06
N VAL A 746 -32.09 8.47 28.27
CA VAL A 746 -32.49 7.87 29.53
C VAL A 746 -34.03 8.00 29.77
N ALA A 747 -34.60 9.17 29.50
CA ALA A 747 -36.03 9.42 29.67
C ALA A 747 -36.90 8.53 28.78
N ASP A 748 -36.50 8.33 27.51
CA ASP A 748 -37.23 7.54 26.52
C ASP A 748 -36.94 6.02 26.64
N ARG A 749 -36.21 5.57 27.66
CA ARG A 749 -35.73 4.21 27.78
C ARG A 749 -36.85 3.17 27.80
N ASP A 750 -37.88 3.40 28.57
CA ASP A 750 -38.99 2.45 28.70
C ASP A 750 -39.74 2.27 27.36
N ASP A 751 -39.94 3.36 26.63
CA ASP A 751 -40.58 3.37 25.32
C ASP A 751 -39.70 2.64 24.28
N ARG A 752 -38.38 2.92 24.27
CA ARG A 752 -37.43 2.22 23.40
C ARG A 752 -37.43 0.71 23.64
N LEU A 753 -37.40 0.29 24.90
CA LEU A 753 -37.40 -1.13 25.25
C LEU A 753 -38.77 -1.80 25.04
N ALA A 754 -39.86 -1.06 25.22
CA ALA A 754 -41.21 -1.56 24.93
C ALA A 754 -41.40 -1.83 23.43
N LEU A 755 -40.85 -0.99 22.57
CA LEU A 755 -40.86 -1.22 21.10
C LEU A 755 -40.18 -2.55 20.74
N PHE A 756 -38.98 -2.84 21.25
CA PHE A 756 -38.31 -4.12 21.02
C PHE A 756 -39.13 -5.32 21.54
N ARG A 757 -39.71 -5.23 22.72
CA ARG A 757 -40.55 -6.29 23.29
C ARG A 757 -41.75 -6.56 22.40
N LYS A 758 -42.39 -5.53 21.86
CA LYS A 758 -43.52 -5.62 20.98
C LYS A 758 -43.11 -6.30 19.66
N GLU A 759 -42.12 -5.80 18.99
CA GLU A 759 -41.61 -6.34 17.71
C GLU A 759 -41.22 -7.82 17.84
N LEU A 760 -40.48 -8.19 18.90
CA LEU A 760 -40.12 -9.59 19.16
C LEU A 760 -41.31 -10.45 19.49
N SER A 761 -42.39 -9.93 20.08
CA SER A 761 -43.61 -10.69 20.37
C SER A 761 -44.45 -10.89 19.13
N ASP A 762 -44.41 -9.97 18.19
CA ASP A 762 -45.16 -10.02 16.93
C ASP A 762 -44.48 -10.93 15.86
N CYS A 763 -43.22 -11.34 16.10
CA CYS A 763 -42.49 -12.32 15.29
C CYS A 763 -42.80 -13.79 15.65
N LYS A 764 -44.07 -14.16 15.72
CA LYS A 764 -44.48 -15.56 16.00
C LYS A 764 -44.61 -16.38 14.71
#